data_269f9e46c2d626801ad6e32b17eaba1f
#
_entry.id   269f9e46c2d626801ad6e32b17eaba1f
#
_cell.length_a   1.000
_cell.length_b   1.000
_cell.length_c   1.000
_cell.angle_alpha   90.00
_cell.angle_beta   90.00
_cell.angle_gamma   90.00
#
_symmetry.space_group_name_H-M   'P 1'
#
loop_
_entity.id
_entity.type
_entity.pdbx_description
1 polymer ?
#
loop_
_entity_poly.entity_id
_entity_poly.type
_entity_poly.pdbx_seq_one_letter_code
_entity_poly.pdbx_strand_id
1 'polypeptide(L)'
;IRATGMGTLDIPMTQIKNTPAILGEADILKTIQLMPGVQAGTEGFSGLYVRGGGPDQNLILLDGIPIYNADHMLGVFSIFTPEAMKKVTLFKGSFPARYGGRLSSIVDIRTNDGDMQNYHGTVSIGLLTSKLHFEGPILKDKTSFCLTGRRTYLDLVARPFLPEDKKFNYYFYDINAKVNHKFSDRSRLFLSFYKGKDHYDYKQDKEYDAYSNGSRMYFYNSRIDFNWGNTIAAGRWNYVFNSKLFSNTTVAYNHYQMSMADTYRKDIIEADKNGDPITDRGESYVYNSDYRSGIHDWSFHTDFDYMPVPDHHVKFGVSYLYHTFRPEVTTSRVKEAVDGQTAQDTVYNDSSNSYLHGHEFSFYAEDNADISDRLSLNVGIHLSLFSTQGKGYLSAQPRLSARYRFHDGFAAKASFTQMEQYVHLLSSSPISLPTDLWVPVTKNIRPMRSYQYAVGGYYTGVEGWEFSLESYYKDMHNVLEYQDGATFFGSSGGWQEKVEMGRGRSFGLEILAQKTIGKTTGWLGYTIAKSDRQFKDGTVNNGERFPYKYDRRHNINLCVNHTFSKKTDIGITWIFNTGGTATVAEQRTGTASGNLIDYISRRNNYRLPVSHRLNLSINFHKKLRHGMQTWNISVYNAYNAMTPNLIYKEEEYIGVEHIKPDGSHETTWKRKTRLIKQTLLPCVPSITYTYRF
;
A
#
# COMPACT_ATOMS: atom_id res chain seq x y z
N ILE A 1 6.22 26.46 10.30
CA ILE A 1 5.33 27.38 11.04
C ILE A 1 4.57 28.31 10.09
N ARG A 2 5.16 28.76 8.97
CA ARG A 2 4.52 29.76 8.08
C ARG A 2 3.23 29.27 7.40
N ALA A 3 3.10 28.00 7.04
CA ALA A 3 1.89 27.47 6.42
C ALA A 3 0.71 27.42 7.40
N THR A 4 -0.50 27.78 6.94
CA THR A 4 -1.74 27.72 7.74
C THR A 4 -2.18 26.27 7.96
N GLY A 5 -1.92 25.39 6.99
CA GLY A 5 -2.26 23.98 7.06
C GLY A 5 -1.63 23.27 8.25
N MET A 6 -2.42 22.43 8.92
CA MET A 6 -2.03 21.58 10.03
C MET A 6 -1.79 20.14 9.55
N GLY A 7 -0.79 19.45 10.11
CA GLY A 7 -0.48 18.07 9.72
C GLY A 7 0.05 17.94 8.28
N THR A 8 0.63 19.02 7.72
CA THR A 8 1.31 18.99 6.42
C THR A 8 2.81 18.83 6.63
N LEU A 9 3.37 17.80 6.01
CA LEU A 9 4.80 17.48 6.11
C LEU A 9 5.40 17.39 4.70
N ASP A 10 6.32 18.29 4.38
CA ASP A 10 7.20 18.14 3.22
C ASP A 10 8.41 17.31 3.62
N ILE A 11 8.59 16.16 2.97
CA ILE A 11 9.68 15.24 3.29
C ILE A 11 10.82 15.47 2.29
N PRO A 12 11.98 15.98 2.74
CA PRO A 12 13.11 16.22 1.86
C PRO A 12 13.63 14.93 1.22
N MET A 13 13.88 14.95 -0.09
CA MET A 13 14.42 13.80 -0.82
C MET A 13 15.77 13.32 -0.28
N THR A 14 16.57 14.23 0.30
CA THR A 14 17.82 13.90 0.98
C THR A 14 17.59 13.03 2.22
N GLN A 15 16.55 13.28 3.00
CA GLN A 15 16.19 12.46 4.16
C GLN A 15 15.74 11.08 3.70
N ILE A 16 14.92 10.98 2.65
CA ILE A 16 14.47 9.70 2.09
C ILE A 16 15.67 8.86 1.64
N LYS A 17 16.62 9.45 0.91
CA LYS A 17 17.80 8.77 0.38
C LYS A 17 18.79 8.32 1.48
N ASN A 18 18.81 8.99 2.62
CA ASN A 18 19.69 8.70 3.74
C ASN A 18 19.04 7.81 4.82
N THR A 19 17.72 7.58 4.73
CA THR A 19 17.04 6.64 5.65
C THR A 19 17.52 5.21 5.37
N PRO A 20 17.89 4.43 6.41
CA PRO A 20 18.28 3.05 6.25
C PRO A 20 17.25 2.24 5.47
N ALA A 21 17.71 1.62 4.43
CA ALA A 21 16.91 0.96 3.42
C ALA A 21 16.54 -0.48 3.81
N ILE A 22 15.41 -0.98 3.32
CA ILE A 22 15.11 -2.41 3.30
C ILE A 22 15.80 -3.02 2.09
N LEU A 23 16.57 -4.09 2.31
CA LEU A 23 17.25 -4.82 1.24
C LEU A 23 18.13 -3.92 0.34
N GLY A 24 18.68 -2.84 0.92
CA GLY A 24 19.58 -1.92 0.23
C GLY A 24 18.89 -0.87 -0.64
N GLU A 25 17.57 -0.71 -0.53
CA GLU A 25 16.81 0.26 -1.30
C GLU A 25 16.09 1.29 -0.41
N ALA A 26 16.34 2.58 -0.62
CA ALA A 26 15.60 3.66 0.00
C ALA A 26 14.16 3.70 -0.54
N ASP A 27 13.17 3.86 0.34
CA ASP A 27 11.76 3.77 0.00
C ASP A 27 10.97 4.94 0.57
N ILE A 28 10.17 5.59 -0.29
CA ILE A 28 9.40 6.79 0.04
C ILE A 28 8.29 6.46 1.05
N LEU A 29 7.48 5.43 0.81
CA LEU A 29 6.38 5.08 1.69
C LEU A 29 6.87 4.58 3.04
N LYS A 30 7.99 3.85 3.08
CA LYS A 30 8.64 3.42 4.33
C LYS A 30 9.15 4.62 5.14
N THR A 31 9.66 5.65 4.48
CA THR A 31 10.06 6.89 5.18
C THR A 31 8.85 7.65 5.72
N ILE A 32 7.74 7.69 4.97
CA ILE A 32 6.47 8.26 5.42
C ILE A 32 5.92 7.53 6.66
N GLN A 33 6.08 6.21 6.74
CA GLN A 33 5.68 5.40 7.90
C GLN A 33 6.41 5.76 9.19
N LEU A 34 7.56 6.46 9.11
CA LEU A 34 8.30 6.94 10.27
C LEU A 34 7.77 8.27 10.83
N MET A 35 6.78 8.90 10.16
CA MET A 35 6.21 10.16 10.61
C MET A 35 5.14 9.93 11.69
N PRO A 36 5.01 10.83 12.70
CA PRO A 36 3.96 10.72 13.70
C PRO A 36 2.57 10.79 13.05
N GLY A 37 1.62 10.01 13.61
CA GLY A 37 0.27 9.84 13.05
C GLY A 37 0.17 8.90 11.86
N VAL A 38 1.29 8.39 11.37
CA VAL A 38 1.35 7.36 10.32
C VAL A 38 1.79 6.06 10.97
N GLN A 39 1.05 5.00 10.69
CA GLN A 39 1.38 3.67 11.20
C GLN A 39 1.67 2.74 10.01
N ALA A 40 2.69 1.93 10.14
CA ALA A 40 2.87 0.75 9.30
C ALA A 40 1.84 -0.30 9.71
N GLY A 41 1.26 -1.01 8.77
CA GLY A 41 0.41 -2.16 9.07
C GLY A 41 1.24 -3.32 9.61
N THR A 42 1.39 -4.36 8.82
CA THR A 42 2.29 -5.47 9.12
C THR A 42 3.73 -5.06 8.83
N GLU A 43 4.66 -5.52 9.65
CA GLU A 43 6.08 -5.23 9.48
C GLU A 43 6.59 -5.65 8.10
N GLY A 44 7.38 -4.78 7.47
CA GLY A 44 7.94 -5.04 6.15
C GLY A 44 7.03 -4.61 4.99
N PHE A 45 5.78 -4.20 5.23
CA PHE A 45 4.83 -3.81 4.17
C PHE A 45 4.70 -2.28 4.04
N SER A 46 4.36 -1.80 2.83
CA SER A 46 4.29 -0.37 2.50
C SER A 46 2.94 0.28 2.82
N GLY A 47 1.96 -0.46 3.30
CA GLY A 47 0.63 0.09 3.62
C GLY A 47 0.71 1.27 4.58
N LEU A 48 -0.05 2.33 4.29
CA LEU A 48 -0.15 3.53 5.12
C LEU A 48 -1.47 3.51 5.89
N TYR A 49 -1.39 3.73 7.20
CA TYR A 49 -2.54 3.80 8.10
C TYR A 49 -2.46 5.09 8.88
N VAL A 50 -3.15 6.12 8.38
CA VAL A 50 -3.02 7.48 8.90
C VAL A 50 -4.23 7.81 9.76
N ARG A 51 -3.99 8.20 11.04
CA ARG A 51 -5.02 8.62 11.98
C ARG A 51 -6.23 7.67 12.02
N GLY A 52 -5.95 6.33 12.09
CA GLY A 52 -6.96 5.28 12.17
C GLY A 52 -7.75 5.00 10.89
N GLY A 53 -7.30 5.51 9.77
CA GLY A 53 -7.83 5.15 8.46
C GLY A 53 -7.22 3.86 7.91
N GLY A 54 -7.94 3.21 6.99
CA GLY A 54 -7.47 2.07 6.21
C GLY A 54 -6.58 2.47 5.03
N PRO A 55 -5.98 1.50 4.33
CA PRO A 55 -5.10 1.77 3.19
C PRO A 55 -5.82 2.48 2.04
N ASP A 56 -7.07 2.15 1.77
CA ASP A 56 -7.92 2.76 0.76
C ASP A 56 -8.35 4.21 1.07
N GLN A 57 -8.19 4.62 2.34
CA GLN A 57 -8.56 5.96 2.80
C GLN A 57 -7.44 6.99 2.62
N ASN A 58 -6.31 6.59 2.03
CA ASN A 58 -5.21 7.46 1.68
C ASN A 58 -5.20 7.73 0.18
N LEU A 59 -5.13 9.00 -0.22
CA LEU A 59 -4.97 9.41 -1.60
C LEU A 59 -3.48 9.49 -1.93
N ILE A 60 -2.97 8.51 -2.65
CA ILE A 60 -1.58 8.52 -3.12
C ILE A 60 -1.59 9.02 -4.56
N LEU A 61 -0.85 10.09 -4.82
CA LEU A 61 -0.81 10.77 -6.10
C LEU A 61 0.62 10.75 -6.68
N LEU A 62 0.73 10.41 -7.96
CA LEU A 62 1.93 10.61 -8.77
C LEU A 62 1.64 11.71 -9.81
N ASP A 63 2.32 12.84 -9.69
CA ASP A 63 2.08 14.04 -10.53
C ASP A 63 0.61 14.51 -10.52
N GLY A 64 -0.13 14.27 -9.42
CA GLY A 64 -1.53 14.64 -9.26
C GLY A 64 -2.53 13.56 -9.72
N ILE A 65 -2.07 12.39 -10.15
CA ILE A 65 -2.90 11.29 -10.64
C ILE A 65 -2.99 10.21 -9.57
N PRO A 66 -4.19 9.72 -9.20
CA PRO A 66 -4.37 8.67 -8.20
C PRO A 66 -3.65 7.37 -8.57
N ILE A 67 -3.08 6.72 -7.56
CA ILE A 67 -2.49 5.38 -7.66
C ILE A 67 -3.33 4.43 -6.81
N TYR A 68 -3.76 3.31 -7.38
CA TYR A 68 -4.60 2.34 -6.67
C TYR A 68 -3.81 1.31 -5.88
N ASN A 69 -2.71 0.80 -6.44
CA ASN A 69 -1.76 -0.04 -5.72
C ASN A 69 -0.38 0.61 -5.81
N ALA A 70 0.15 1.03 -4.67
CA ALA A 70 1.42 1.73 -4.59
C ALA A 70 2.61 0.82 -4.22
N ASP A 71 2.43 -0.51 -4.33
CA ASP A 71 3.33 -1.50 -3.77
C ASP A 71 3.76 -2.56 -4.78
N HIS A 72 5.01 -3.01 -4.63
CA HIS A 72 5.57 -4.21 -5.23
C HIS A 72 5.85 -5.28 -4.17
N MET A 73 5.99 -6.53 -4.60
CA MET A 73 6.36 -7.66 -3.76
C MET A 73 5.45 -7.77 -2.53
N LEU A 74 4.12 -7.70 -2.76
CA LEU A 74 3.10 -7.76 -1.71
C LEU A 74 3.30 -6.70 -0.61
N GLY A 75 3.87 -5.53 -0.95
CA GLY A 75 4.07 -4.41 -0.03
C GLY A 75 5.49 -4.28 0.55
N VAL A 76 6.46 -5.08 0.13
CA VAL A 76 7.85 -4.96 0.59
C VAL A 76 8.53 -3.71 0.03
N PHE A 77 8.25 -3.32 -1.20
CA PHE A 77 8.76 -2.11 -1.83
C PHE A 77 7.61 -1.21 -2.30
N SER A 78 7.81 0.11 -2.27
CA SER A 78 6.92 1.02 -2.97
C SER A 78 7.28 1.12 -4.46
N ILE A 79 6.29 1.52 -5.27
CA ILE A 79 6.49 1.77 -6.70
C ILE A 79 7.33 3.03 -6.98
N PHE A 80 7.62 3.84 -5.96
CA PHE A 80 8.27 5.14 -6.11
C PHE A 80 9.78 5.02 -6.00
N THR A 81 10.46 5.19 -7.12
CA THR A 81 11.93 5.21 -7.18
C THR A 81 12.45 6.59 -6.79
N PRO A 82 13.20 6.75 -5.66
CA PRO A 82 13.61 8.07 -5.15
C PRO A 82 14.41 8.92 -6.15
N GLU A 83 15.11 8.30 -7.09
CA GLU A 83 15.87 8.98 -8.14
C GLU A 83 14.96 9.73 -9.13
N ALA A 84 13.75 9.21 -9.37
CA ALA A 84 12.75 9.81 -10.25
C ALA A 84 11.94 10.92 -9.58
N MET A 85 12.00 11.05 -8.24
CA MET A 85 11.11 11.93 -7.49
C MET A 85 11.79 13.25 -7.09
N LYS A 86 11.01 14.33 -7.14
CA LYS A 86 11.46 15.69 -6.81
C LYS A 86 10.93 16.16 -5.47
N LYS A 87 9.67 15.82 -5.16
CA LYS A 87 8.99 16.30 -3.96
C LYS A 87 8.00 15.27 -3.45
N VAL A 88 7.91 15.15 -2.13
CA VAL A 88 6.93 14.32 -1.42
C VAL A 88 6.28 15.17 -0.34
N THR A 89 4.96 15.31 -0.39
CA THR A 89 4.18 16.04 0.62
C THR A 89 3.10 15.11 1.19
N LEU A 90 3.06 15.01 2.52
CA LEU A 90 2.03 14.29 3.26
C LEU A 90 1.09 15.27 3.95
N PHE A 91 -0.22 15.11 3.73
CA PHE A 91 -1.28 15.82 4.44
C PHE A 91 -2.02 14.83 5.34
N LYS A 92 -2.05 15.08 6.67
CA LYS A 92 -2.73 14.25 7.68
C LYS A 92 -3.95 14.94 8.32
N GLY A 93 -4.11 16.24 8.09
CA GLY A 93 -5.06 17.07 8.82
C GLY A 93 -5.82 18.05 7.95
N SER A 94 -5.30 19.26 7.81
CA SER A 94 -5.87 20.28 6.92
C SER A 94 -5.65 19.89 5.47
N PHE A 95 -6.66 19.29 4.87
CA PHE A 95 -6.58 18.92 3.46
C PHE A 95 -6.91 20.14 2.59
N PRO A 96 -6.04 20.54 1.63
CA PRO A 96 -6.41 21.55 0.65
C PRO A 96 -7.69 21.19 -0.10
N ALA A 97 -8.55 22.17 -0.39
CA ALA A 97 -9.87 21.93 -0.96
C ALA A 97 -9.82 21.26 -2.34
N ARG A 98 -8.72 21.38 -3.06
CA ARG A 98 -8.49 20.72 -4.36
C ARG A 98 -8.50 19.19 -4.30
N TYR A 99 -8.23 18.57 -3.14
CA TYR A 99 -8.18 17.11 -3.01
C TYR A 99 -9.50 16.57 -2.47
N GLY A 100 -10.02 15.52 -3.09
CA GLY A 100 -11.24 14.82 -2.70
C GLY A 100 -11.09 13.31 -2.77
N GLY A 101 -12.16 12.59 -2.51
CA GLY A 101 -12.30 11.16 -2.80
C GLY A 101 -11.61 10.21 -1.80
N ARG A 102 -11.00 10.70 -0.70
CA ARG A 102 -10.40 9.86 0.37
C ARG A 102 -10.58 10.50 1.74
N LEU A 103 -10.50 9.68 2.82
CA LEU A 103 -10.89 10.11 4.18
C LEU A 103 -9.73 10.43 5.11
N SER A 104 -8.50 9.98 4.85
CA SER A 104 -7.49 9.84 5.91
C SER A 104 -6.23 10.65 5.70
N SER A 105 -5.63 10.57 4.54
CA SER A 105 -4.43 11.33 4.17
C SER A 105 -4.31 11.54 2.68
N ILE A 106 -3.42 12.44 2.32
CA ILE A 106 -3.01 12.68 0.93
C ILE A 106 -1.49 12.63 0.88
N VAL A 107 -0.95 11.80 -0.01
CA VAL A 107 0.47 11.72 -0.31
C VAL A 107 0.66 12.23 -1.74
N ASP A 108 1.11 13.47 -1.90
CA ASP A 108 1.37 14.08 -3.21
C ASP A 108 2.86 13.92 -3.57
N ILE A 109 3.14 13.06 -4.55
CA ILE A 109 4.49 12.77 -5.04
C ILE A 109 4.64 13.38 -6.43
N ARG A 110 5.70 14.17 -6.59
CA ARG A 110 6.05 14.83 -7.86
C ARG A 110 7.32 14.25 -8.42
N THR A 111 7.29 13.90 -9.72
CA THR A 111 8.46 13.41 -10.44
C THR A 111 9.37 14.55 -10.89
N ASN A 112 10.64 14.23 -11.15
CA ASN A 112 11.60 15.16 -11.74
C ASN A 112 11.13 15.62 -13.11
N ASP A 113 11.40 16.88 -13.44
CA ASP A 113 11.03 17.49 -14.72
C ASP A 113 12.17 17.40 -15.77
N GLY A 114 13.35 16.86 -15.37
CA GLY A 114 14.57 16.84 -16.16
C GLY A 114 15.32 18.19 -16.15
N ASP A 115 16.64 18.14 -16.31
CA ASP A 115 17.49 19.34 -16.42
C ASP A 115 17.50 19.84 -17.87
N MET A 116 17.29 21.14 -18.08
CA MET A 116 17.32 21.78 -19.42
C MET A 116 18.73 22.19 -19.86
N GLN A 117 19.73 22.08 -18.98
CA GLN A 117 21.09 22.57 -19.22
C GLN A 117 22.12 21.44 -19.33
N ASN A 118 22.07 20.50 -18.40
CA ASN A 118 23.09 19.48 -18.22
C ASN A 118 22.49 18.08 -18.23
N TYR A 119 23.32 17.11 -18.61
CA TYR A 119 22.97 15.70 -18.47
C TYR A 119 23.39 15.19 -17.09
N HIS A 120 22.51 14.44 -16.46
CA HIS A 120 22.77 13.75 -15.21
C HIS A 120 22.33 12.29 -15.30
N GLY A 121 23.08 11.43 -14.65
CA GLY A 121 22.73 10.02 -14.61
C GLY A 121 23.05 9.39 -13.25
N THR A 122 22.31 8.36 -12.92
CA THR A 122 22.55 7.53 -11.74
C THR A 122 22.35 6.07 -12.14
N VAL A 123 23.36 5.25 -11.84
CA VAL A 123 23.27 3.79 -11.94
C VAL A 123 23.41 3.24 -10.53
N SER A 124 22.49 2.38 -10.12
CA SER A 124 22.53 1.75 -8.81
C SER A 124 22.32 0.25 -8.95
N ILE A 125 23.16 -0.55 -8.29
CA ILE A 125 23.11 -2.01 -8.27
C ILE A 125 23.13 -2.45 -6.81
N GLY A 126 22.02 -3.02 -6.36
CA GLY A 126 21.87 -3.59 -5.03
C GLY A 126 21.79 -5.10 -5.05
N LEU A 127 21.54 -5.71 -3.89
CA LEU A 127 21.43 -7.16 -3.75
C LEU A 127 20.27 -7.76 -4.56
N LEU A 128 19.11 -7.07 -4.60
CA LEU A 128 17.89 -7.56 -5.24
C LEU A 128 17.41 -6.68 -6.39
N THR A 129 17.87 -5.41 -6.49
CA THR A 129 17.35 -4.43 -7.43
C THR A 129 18.47 -3.72 -8.16
N SER A 130 18.22 -3.38 -9.42
CA SER A 130 19.05 -2.44 -10.19
C SER A 130 18.19 -1.28 -10.67
N LYS A 131 18.80 -0.08 -10.67
CA LYS A 131 18.15 1.17 -11.07
C LYS A 131 19.03 1.95 -12.04
N LEU A 132 18.38 2.55 -13.02
CA LEU A 132 19.00 3.47 -13.96
C LEU A 132 18.13 4.74 -13.99
N HIS A 133 18.76 5.88 -13.83
CA HIS A 133 18.15 7.18 -14.00
C HIS A 133 19.00 8.02 -14.93
N PHE A 134 18.36 8.69 -15.88
CA PHE A 134 19.02 9.56 -16.83
C PHE A 134 18.12 10.75 -17.18
N GLU A 135 18.66 11.96 -17.07
CA GLU A 135 17.94 13.20 -17.38
C GLU A 135 18.86 14.20 -18.11
N GLY A 136 18.25 15.09 -18.86
CA GLY A 136 19.00 16.14 -19.55
C GLY A 136 18.20 16.88 -20.61
N PRO A 137 18.85 17.80 -21.33
CA PRO A 137 18.23 18.56 -22.41
C PRO A 137 18.07 17.72 -23.69
N ILE A 138 16.88 17.77 -24.29
CA ILE A 138 16.67 17.42 -25.71
C ILE A 138 16.99 18.68 -26.55
N LEU A 139 16.46 19.82 -26.10
CA LEU A 139 16.76 21.14 -26.63
C LEU A 139 17.11 22.03 -25.45
N LYS A 140 18.34 22.55 -25.39
CA LYS A 140 18.76 23.43 -24.30
C LYS A 140 17.78 24.58 -24.11
N ASP A 141 17.49 24.91 -22.84
CA ASP A 141 16.56 25.97 -22.41
C ASP A 141 15.09 25.77 -22.78
N LYS A 142 14.76 24.74 -23.58
CA LYS A 142 13.39 24.51 -24.09
C LYS A 142 12.80 23.17 -23.74
N THR A 143 13.56 22.09 -23.90
CA THR A 143 13.01 20.74 -23.75
C THR A 143 13.95 19.87 -22.95
N SER A 144 13.48 19.30 -21.86
CA SER A 144 14.19 18.31 -21.08
C SER A 144 13.44 16.98 -21.03
N PHE A 145 14.17 15.94 -20.72
CA PHE A 145 13.60 14.61 -20.45
C PHE A 145 14.15 14.07 -19.12
N CYS A 146 13.39 13.16 -18.54
CA CYS A 146 13.77 12.37 -17.38
C CYS A 146 13.29 10.93 -17.63
N LEU A 147 14.20 9.96 -17.53
CA LEU A 147 13.92 8.53 -17.71
C LEU A 147 14.48 7.77 -16.51
N THR A 148 13.66 6.94 -15.88
CA THR A 148 14.10 6.06 -14.79
C THR A 148 13.55 4.67 -15.01
N GLY A 149 14.41 3.67 -14.88
CA GLY A 149 14.07 2.25 -14.90
C GLY A 149 14.54 1.57 -13.63
N ARG A 150 13.74 0.64 -13.10
CA ARG A 150 14.08 -0.25 -11.99
C ARG A 150 13.61 -1.65 -12.30
N ARG A 151 14.39 -2.67 -11.92
CA ARG A 151 14.01 -4.07 -11.96
C ARG A 151 14.60 -4.83 -10.78
N THR A 152 13.80 -5.75 -10.22
CA THR A 152 14.32 -6.79 -9.31
C THR A 152 14.74 -8.03 -10.09
N TYR A 153 15.62 -8.83 -9.47
CA TYR A 153 16.08 -10.11 -10.02
C TYR A 153 16.07 -11.23 -8.98
N LEU A 154 15.03 -11.24 -8.13
CA LEU A 154 14.82 -12.30 -7.14
C LEU A 154 14.67 -13.67 -7.81
N ASP A 155 14.11 -13.69 -9.02
CA ASP A 155 14.04 -14.85 -9.92
C ASP A 155 15.42 -15.50 -10.15
N LEU A 156 16.48 -14.68 -10.31
CA LEU A 156 17.84 -15.16 -10.54
C LEU A 156 18.53 -15.57 -9.23
N VAL A 157 18.34 -14.79 -8.15
CA VAL A 157 18.99 -15.02 -6.86
C VAL A 157 18.42 -16.23 -6.13
N ALA A 158 17.11 -16.46 -6.21
CA ALA A 158 16.45 -17.57 -5.52
C ALA A 158 16.65 -18.92 -6.21
N ARG A 159 16.86 -18.94 -7.53
CA ARG A 159 16.92 -20.16 -8.34
C ARG A 159 17.89 -21.25 -7.84
N PRO A 160 19.14 -20.93 -7.39
CA PRO A 160 20.07 -21.94 -6.90
C PRO A 160 19.67 -22.62 -5.59
N PHE A 161 18.69 -22.05 -4.87
CA PHE A 161 18.24 -22.51 -3.55
C PHE A 161 16.91 -23.25 -3.59
N LEU A 162 16.32 -23.39 -4.78
CA LEU A 162 15.02 -24.08 -4.95
C LEU A 162 15.24 -25.58 -5.19
N PRO A 163 14.35 -26.45 -4.63
CA PRO A 163 14.31 -27.86 -4.99
C PRO A 163 13.98 -28.03 -6.49
N GLU A 164 14.40 -29.17 -7.07
CA GLU A 164 14.23 -29.45 -8.50
C GLU A 164 12.75 -29.54 -8.92
N ASP A 165 11.88 -30.01 -8.01
CA ASP A 165 10.43 -30.11 -8.20
C ASP A 165 9.70 -28.76 -8.15
N LYS A 166 10.41 -27.66 -7.83
CA LYS A 166 9.83 -26.32 -7.67
C LYS A 166 10.49 -25.31 -8.60
N LYS A 167 9.68 -24.58 -9.31
CA LYS A 167 10.11 -23.40 -10.08
C LYS A 167 9.44 -22.17 -9.51
N PHE A 168 10.24 -21.21 -9.14
CA PHE A 168 9.79 -19.93 -8.61
C PHE A 168 10.41 -18.82 -9.43
N ASN A 169 9.56 -17.98 -10.01
CA ASN A 169 9.98 -16.84 -10.80
C ASN A 169 9.21 -15.61 -10.31
N TYR A 170 9.92 -14.69 -9.67
CA TYR A 170 9.34 -13.44 -9.22
C TYR A 170 10.25 -12.28 -9.59
N TYR A 171 9.68 -11.31 -10.27
CA TYR A 171 10.33 -10.01 -10.51
C TYR A 171 9.27 -8.91 -10.61
N PHE A 172 9.70 -7.69 -10.34
CA PHE A 172 8.96 -6.51 -10.73
C PHE A 172 9.85 -5.53 -11.50
N TYR A 173 9.21 -4.63 -12.22
CA TYR A 173 9.90 -3.51 -12.86
C TYR A 173 9.05 -2.24 -12.81
N ASP A 174 9.76 -1.09 -12.85
CA ASP A 174 9.19 0.24 -13.01
C ASP A 174 9.88 0.99 -14.14
N ILE A 175 9.10 1.73 -14.87
CA ILE A 175 9.56 2.69 -15.88
C ILE A 175 8.85 4.01 -15.62
N ASN A 176 9.62 5.07 -15.40
CA ASN A 176 9.14 6.44 -15.34
C ASN A 176 9.77 7.21 -16.50
N ALA A 177 8.97 7.92 -17.28
CA ALA A 177 9.44 8.77 -18.35
C ALA A 177 8.68 10.10 -18.29
N LYS A 178 9.39 11.20 -18.42
CA LYS A 178 8.80 12.54 -18.48
C LYS A 178 9.53 13.41 -19.49
N VAL A 179 8.76 14.15 -20.27
CA VAL A 179 9.26 15.18 -21.18
C VAL A 179 8.62 16.50 -20.77
N ASN A 180 9.42 17.52 -20.68
CA ASN A 180 9.02 18.86 -20.32
C ASN A 180 9.43 19.82 -21.45
N HIS A 181 8.44 20.53 -22.03
CA HIS A 181 8.67 21.49 -23.11
C HIS A 181 8.18 22.89 -22.73
N LYS A 182 9.07 23.87 -22.82
CA LYS A 182 8.79 25.29 -22.60
C LYS A 182 8.53 25.94 -23.94
N PHE A 183 7.26 26.24 -24.28
CA PHE A 183 6.90 26.99 -25.48
C PHE A 183 7.27 28.48 -25.34
N SER A 184 7.06 29.03 -24.14
CA SER A 184 7.38 30.38 -23.77
C SER A 184 7.55 30.49 -22.23
N ASP A 185 7.91 31.69 -21.72
CA ASP A 185 7.93 31.93 -20.27
C ASP A 185 6.57 31.76 -19.59
N ARG A 186 5.48 31.84 -20.36
CA ARG A 186 4.11 31.71 -19.88
C ARG A 186 3.50 30.32 -20.13
N SER A 187 4.06 29.52 -21.01
CA SER A 187 3.44 28.26 -21.46
C SER A 187 4.42 27.10 -21.42
N ARG A 188 4.07 26.05 -20.68
CA ARG A 188 4.88 24.84 -20.52
C ARG A 188 4.01 23.59 -20.51
N LEU A 189 4.44 22.57 -21.26
CA LEU A 189 3.77 21.26 -21.36
C LEU A 189 4.67 20.19 -20.74
N PHE A 190 4.06 19.30 -19.96
CA PHE A 190 4.67 18.11 -19.42
C PHE A 190 3.93 16.88 -19.93
N LEU A 191 4.66 15.93 -20.47
CA LEU A 191 4.15 14.59 -20.80
C LEU A 191 4.81 13.61 -19.85
N SER A 192 4.03 12.86 -19.10
CA SER A 192 4.52 11.87 -18.14
C SER A 192 3.93 10.48 -18.41
N PHE A 193 4.76 9.48 -18.20
CA PHE A 193 4.39 8.08 -18.33
C PHE A 193 5.00 7.28 -17.17
N TYR A 194 4.19 6.43 -16.56
CA TYR A 194 4.63 5.46 -15.58
C TYR A 194 4.06 4.08 -15.92
N LYS A 195 4.88 3.04 -15.80
CA LYS A 195 4.45 1.64 -15.84
C LYS A 195 5.23 0.84 -14.83
N GLY A 196 4.50 0.21 -13.90
CA GLY A 196 5.02 -0.75 -12.94
C GLY A 196 4.25 -2.06 -13.06
N LYS A 197 4.95 -3.19 -12.98
CA LYS A 197 4.35 -4.52 -13.04
C LYS A 197 5.13 -5.49 -12.17
N ASP A 198 4.38 -6.30 -11.41
CA ASP A 198 4.84 -7.50 -10.73
C ASP A 198 4.45 -8.74 -11.53
N HIS A 199 5.33 -9.71 -11.53
CA HIS A 199 5.12 -11.02 -12.12
C HIS A 199 5.59 -12.10 -11.15
N TYR A 200 4.67 -12.99 -10.78
CA TYR A 200 4.89 -14.14 -9.92
C TYR A 200 4.43 -15.39 -10.67
N ASP A 201 5.33 -16.34 -10.93
CA ASP A 201 5.04 -17.64 -11.51
C ASP A 201 5.64 -18.72 -10.59
N TYR A 202 4.76 -19.54 -10.01
CA TYR A 202 5.14 -20.67 -9.19
C TYR A 202 4.64 -21.94 -9.83
N LYS A 203 5.53 -22.92 -10.01
CA LYS A 203 5.22 -24.23 -10.51
C LYS A 203 5.79 -25.29 -9.59
N GLN A 204 4.99 -26.27 -9.26
CA GLN A 204 5.41 -27.45 -8.51
C GLN A 204 4.95 -28.72 -9.22
N ASP A 205 5.90 -29.62 -9.47
CA ASP A 205 5.67 -30.96 -10.00
C ASP A 205 6.03 -31.95 -8.89
N LYS A 206 5.11 -32.84 -8.53
CA LYS A 206 5.34 -33.92 -7.54
C LYS A 206 4.91 -35.24 -8.12
N GLU A 207 5.73 -36.24 -7.88
CA GLU A 207 5.47 -37.65 -8.26
C GLU A 207 5.55 -38.51 -7.01
N TYR A 208 4.59 -39.38 -6.82
CA TYR A 208 4.54 -40.35 -5.72
C TYR A 208 4.17 -41.71 -6.25
N ASP A 209 4.97 -42.71 -5.90
CA ASP A 209 4.65 -44.12 -6.12
C ASP A 209 3.94 -44.69 -4.88
N ALA A 210 2.73 -45.20 -5.04
CA ALA A 210 2.03 -45.87 -3.94
C ALA A 210 2.09 -47.41 -4.13
N TYR A 211 3.00 -48.00 -3.40
CA TYR A 211 3.14 -49.45 -3.35
C TYR A 211 2.27 -50.06 -2.24
N SER A 212 0.97 -50.20 -2.46
CA SER A 212 0.16 -51.13 -1.64
C SER A 212 -1.01 -51.69 -2.44
N ASN A 213 -0.93 -52.98 -2.77
CA ASN A 213 -1.97 -53.81 -3.34
C ASN A 213 -2.58 -53.43 -4.70
N GLY A 214 -1.83 -52.80 -5.55
CA GLY A 214 -2.20 -52.32 -6.87
C GLY A 214 -1.35 -51.09 -7.16
N SER A 215 -0.38 -51.25 -8.01
CA SER A 215 0.58 -50.19 -8.30
C SER A 215 -0.12 -49.01 -8.94
N ARG A 216 -0.16 -47.87 -8.24
CA ARG A 216 -0.67 -46.60 -8.76
C ARG A 216 0.39 -45.54 -8.61
N MET A 217 0.60 -44.75 -9.68
CA MET A 217 1.48 -43.60 -9.71
C MET A 217 0.64 -42.32 -9.67
N TYR A 218 1.04 -41.38 -8.82
CA TYR A 218 0.35 -40.12 -8.62
C TYR A 218 1.22 -38.97 -9.11
N PHE A 219 0.74 -38.22 -10.07
CA PHE A 219 1.39 -37.03 -10.59
C PHE A 219 0.57 -35.79 -10.21
N TYR A 220 1.22 -34.84 -9.59
CA TYR A 220 0.60 -33.57 -9.23
C TYR A 220 1.36 -32.45 -9.91
N ASN A 221 0.66 -31.64 -10.65
CA ASN A 221 1.18 -30.41 -11.24
C ASN A 221 0.33 -29.24 -10.71
N SER A 222 0.99 -28.27 -10.11
CA SER A 222 0.36 -27.04 -9.65
C SER A 222 1.11 -25.86 -10.20
N ARG A 223 0.38 -24.89 -10.80
CA ARG A 223 0.94 -23.65 -11.30
C ARG A 223 0.06 -22.49 -10.93
N ILE A 224 0.70 -21.44 -10.38
CA ILE A 224 0.08 -20.15 -10.10
C ILE A 224 0.84 -19.10 -10.90
N ASP A 225 0.14 -18.41 -11.81
CA ASP A 225 0.63 -17.22 -12.53
C ASP A 225 -0.12 -16.01 -12.01
N PHE A 226 0.57 -15.10 -11.34
CA PHE A 226 -0.03 -13.95 -10.69
C PHE A 226 0.67 -12.67 -11.12
N ASN A 227 -0.10 -11.73 -11.68
CA ASN A 227 0.40 -10.47 -12.21
C ASN A 227 -0.43 -9.32 -11.67
N TRP A 228 0.23 -8.19 -11.33
CA TRP A 228 -0.46 -6.94 -11.01
C TRP A 228 0.41 -5.72 -11.37
N GLY A 229 -0.23 -4.56 -11.49
CA GLY A 229 0.53 -3.34 -11.77
C GLY A 229 -0.32 -2.17 -12.22
N ASN A 230 0.37 -1.03 -12.37
CA ASN A 230 -0.22 0.24 -12.79
C ASN A 230 0.37 0.71 -14.11
N THR A 231 -0.44 1.42 -14.88
CA THR A 231 0.00 2.18 -16.06
C THR A 231 -0.64 3.56 -15.99
N ILE A 232 0.16 4.62 -16.10
CA ILE A 232 -0.29 6.01 -16.08
C ILE A 232 0.30 6.72 -17.27
N ALA A 233 -0.52 7.50 -17.96
CA ALA A 233 -0.08 8.43 -19.01
C ALA A 233 -0.78 9.77 -18.78
N ALA A 234 -0.04 10.87 -18.79
CA ALA A 234 -0.62 12.20 -18.56
C ALA A 234 0.03 13.30 -19.38
N GLY A 235 -0.81 14.25 -19.76
CA GLY A 235 -0.40 15.54 -20.29
C GLY A 235 -0.82 16.66 -19.34
N ARG A 236 0.12 17.48 -18.89
CA ARG A 236 -0.13 18.64 -18.02
C ARG A 236 0.36 19.89 -18.68
N TRP A 237 -0.53 20.86 -18.82
CA TRP A 237 -0.24 22.16 -19.39
C TRP A 237 -0.34 23.24 -18.31
N ASN A 238 0.77 23.98 -18.12
CA ASN A 238 0.87 25.12 -17.23
C ASN A 238 0.83 26.39 -18.05
N TYR A 239 -0.04 27.35 -17.65
CA TYR A 239 -0.16 28.62 -18.32
C TYR A 239 -0.24 29.79 -17.33
N VAL A 240 0.63 30.79 -17.53
CA VAL A 240 0.68 32.02 -16.76
C VAL A 240 -0.06 33.12 -17.55
N PHE A 241 -1.28 33.45 -17.13
CA PHE A 241 -2.06 34.53 -17.77
C PHE A 241 -1.46 35.90 -17.54
N ASN A 242 -1.11 36.16 -16.28
CA ASN A 242 -0.45 37.41 -15.84
C ASN A 242 0.25 37.16 -14.48
N SER A 243 0.75 38.20 -13.83
CA SER A 243 1.46 38.10 -12.54
C SER A 243 0.60 37.64 -11.37
N LYS A 244 -0.74 37.58 -11.52
CA LYS A 244 -1.70 37.22 -10.47
C LYS A 244 -2.44 35.93 -10.74
N LEU A 245 -2.48 35.47 -11.98
CA LEU A 245 -3.28 34.31 -12.37
C LEU A 245 -2.46 33.27 -13.14
N PHE A 246 -2.44 32.07 -12.60
CA PHE A 246 -1.79 30.87 -13.17
C PHE A 246 -2.81 29.75 -13.29
N SER A 247 -2.69 28.93 -14.33
CA SER A 247 -3.49 27.70 -14.45
C SER A 247 -2.62 26.46 -14.66
N ASN A 248 -3.17 25.33 -14.24
CA ASN A 248 -2.59 24.00 -14.40
C ASN A 248 -3.69 23.04 -14.87
N THR A 249 -3.65 22.66 -16.15
CA THR A 249 -4.64 21.73 -16.75
C THR A 249 -3.99 20.40 -17.01
N THR A 250 -4.61 19.30 -16.55
CA THR A 250 -4.11 17.94 -16.69
C THR A 250 -5.17 17.02 -17.28
N VAL A 251 -4.78 16.24 -18.27
CA VAL A 251 -5.54 15.09 -18.80
C VAL A 251 -4.73 13.85 -18.54
N ALA A 252 -5.34 12.80 -17.98
CA ALA A 252 -4.62 11.59 -17.66
C ALA A 252 -5.46 10.33 -17.87
N TYR A 253 -4.76 9.25 -18.17
CA TYR A 253 -5.24 7.88 -18.15
C TYR A 253 -4.50 7.12 -17.07
N ASN A 254 -5.23 6.40 -16.22
CA ASN A 254 -4.71 5.55 -15.17
C ASN A 254 -5.35 4.17 -15.26
N HIS A 255 -4.57 3.12 -15.17
CA HIS A 255 -5.03 1.74 -15.21
C HIS A 255 -4.29 0.89 -14.19
N TYR A 256 -5.03 0.32 -13.25
CA TYR A 256 -4.59 -0.75 -12.35
C TYR A 256 -5.26 -2.06 -12.77
N GLN A 257 -4.48 -3.12 -12.88
CA GLN A 257 -4.97 -4.47 -13.20
C GLN A 257 -4.26 -5.51 -12.36
N MET A 258 -5.03 -6.52 -11.96
CA MET A 258 -4.55 -7.75 -11.35
C MET A 258 -5.14 -8.94 -12.10
N SER A 259 -4.34 -9.99 -12.30
CA SER A 259 -4.75 -11.27 -12.87
C SER A 259 -4.04 -12.42 -12.17
N MET A 260 -4.79 -13.46 -11.83
CA MET A 260 -4.27 -14.68 -11.22
C MET A 260 -4.85 -15.88 -11.98
N ALA A 261 -3.98 -16.70 -12.54
CA ALA A 261 -4.35 -17.98 -13.11
C ALA A 261 -3.80 -19.10 -12.22
N ASP A 262 -4.67 -19.97 -11.78
CA ASP A 262 -4.34 -21.17 -11.00
C ASP A 262 -4.68 -22.41 -11.80
N THR A 263 -3.71 -23.30 -11.95
CA THR A 263 -3.87 -24.59 -12.62
C THR A 263 -3.42 -25.68 -11.67
N TYR A 264 -4.31 -26.60 -11.40
CA TYR A 264 -4.03 -27.82 -10.66
C TYR A 264 -4.37 -29.03 -11.53
N ARG A 265 -3.42 -29.93 -11.68
CA ARG A 265 -3.60 -31.20 -12.36
C ARG A 265 -3.18 -32.34 -11.47
N LYS A 266 -4.02 -33.36 -11.38
CA LYS A 266 -3.75 -34.62 -10.73
C LYS A 266 -4.01 -35.73 -11.72
N ASP A 267 -2.97 -36.53 -12.01
CA ASP A 267 -3.10 -37.75 -12.79
C ASP A 267 -2.81 -38.95 -11.88
N ILE A 268 -3.65 -39.96 -11.94
CA ILE A 268 -3.47 -41.27 -11.28
C ILE A 268 -3.35 -42.27 -12.41
N ILE A 269 -2.20 -42.90 -12.54
CA ILE A 269 -1.93 -43.91 -13.57
C ILE A 269 -1.79 -45.26 -12.91
N GLU A 270 -2.50 -46.31 -13.41
CA GLU A 270 -2.28 -47.65 -12.96
C GLU A 270 -0.95 -48.18 -13.50
N ALA A 271 -0.20 -48.89 -12.69
CA ALA A 271 1.04 -49.52 -13.09
C ALA A 271 0.87 -51.05 -13.15
N ASP A 272 1.63 -51.70 -13.99
CA ASP A 272 1.67 -53.15 -14.11
C ASP A 272 2.43 -53.78 -12.93
N LYS A 273 2.58 -55.12 -12.96
CA LYS A 273 3.29 -55.87 -11.91
C LYS A 273 4.79 -55.54 -11.82
N ASN A 274 5.34 -54.91 -12.83
CA ASN A 274 6.76 -54.48 -12.89
C ASN A 274 6.92 -53.02 -12.47
N GLY A 275 5.80 -52.29 -12.23
CA GLY A 275 5.82 -50.85 -11.92
C GLY A 275 5.77 -49.97 -13.16
N ASP A 276 5.59 -50.52 -14.36
CA ASP A 276 5.51 -49.72 -15.58
C ASP A 276 4.08 -49.15 -15.76
N PRO A 277 3.96 -47.86 -16.15
CA PRO A 277 2.64 -47.21 -16.30
C PRO A 277 1.82 -47.82 -17.42
N ILE A 278 0.54 -48.12 -17.13
CA ILE A 278 -0.44 -48.57 -18.10
C ILE A 278 -1.13 -47.31 -18.65
N THR A 279 -0.72 -46.89 -19.85
CA THR A 279 -1.08 -45.59 -20.42
C THR A 279 -2.56 -45.33 -20.64
N ASP A 280 -3.38 -46.36 -20.76
CA ASP A 280 -4.81 -46.25 -21.06
C ASP A 280 -5.70 -46.45 -19.82
N ARG A 281 -5.12 -46.63 -18.63
CA ARG A 281 -5.85 -46.83 -17.37
C ARG A 281 -5.44 -45.79 -16.34
N GLY A 282 -6.43 -45.06 -15.86
CA GLY A 282 -6.19 -44.05 -14.82
C GLY A 282 -7.22 -42.94 -14.79
N GLU A 283 -7.00 -42.02 -13.89
CA GLU A 283 -7.87 -40.90 -13.65
C GLU A 283 -7.08 -39.61 -13.88
N SER A 284 -7.65 -38.62 -14.58
CA SER A 284 -7.09 -37.30 -14.73
C SER A 284 -8.09 -36.26 -14.24
N TYR A 285 -7.64 -35.39 -13.35
CA TYR A 285 -8.39 -34.26 -12.83
C TYR A 285 -7.62 -32.98 -13.14
N VAL A 286 -8.27 -32.04 -13.84
CA VAL A 286 -7.70 -30.73 -14.18
C VAL A 286 -8.65 -29.65 -13.69
N TYR A 287 -8.14 -28.80 -12.84
CA TYR A 287 -8.80 -27.56 -12.41
C TYR A 287 -8.02 -26.37 -12.90
N ASN A 288 -8.68 -25.48 -13.62
CA ASN A 288 -8.13 -24.18 -14.03
C ASN A 288 -9.03 -23.07 -13.48
N SER A 289 -8.44 -22.05 -12.91
CA SER A 289 -9.16 -20.85 -12.48
C SER A 289 -8.43 -19.62 -13.00
N ASP A 290 -9.16 -18.71 -13.60
CA ASP A 290 -8.67 -17.39 -14.07
C ASP A 290 -9.48 -16.32 -13.36
N TYR A 291 -8.78 -15.53 -12.53
CA TYR A 291 -9.34 -14.45 -11.76
C TYR A 291 -8.75 -13.12 -12.21
N ARG A 292 -9.59 -12.13 -12.46
CA ARG A 292 -9.16 -10.79 -12.91
C ARG A 292 -9.93 -9.71 -12.17
N SER A 293 -9.21 -8.68 -11.76
CA SER A 293 -9.77 -7.47 -11.15
C SER A 293 -9.02 -6.24 -11.62
N GLY A 294 -9.66 -5.09 -11.60
CA GLY A 294 -8.99 -3.84 -11.97
C GLY A 294 -9.89 -2.62 -11.98
N ILE A 295 -9.26 -1.50 -12.17
CA ILE A 295 -9.90 -0.19 -12.34
C ILE A 295 -9.11 0.61 -13.35
N HIS A 296 -9.79 1.32 -14.23
CA HIS A 296 -9.18 2.31 -15.11
C HIS A 296 -9.99 3.59 -15.15
N ASP A 297 -9.25 4.69 -15.19
CA ASP A 297 -9.79 6.04 -15.12
C ASP A 297 -9.32 6.89 -16.28
N TRP A 298 -10.22 7.73 -16.76
CA TRP A 298 -9.89 8.92 -17.51
C TRP A 298 -10.16 10.12 -16.63
N SER A 299 -9.20 11.04 -16.53
CA SER A 299 -9.33 12.22 -15.69
C SER A 299 -8.97 13.50 -16.43
N PHE A 300 -9.72 14.54 -16.09
CA PHE A 300 -9.48 15.92 -16.49
C PHE A 300 -9.53 16.79 -15.25
N HIS A 301 -8.50 17.62 -15.04
CA HIS A 301 -8.45 18.59 -13.97
C HIS A 301 -7.98 19.92 -14.53
N THR A 302 -8.55 21.01 -14.04
CA THR A 302 -8.00 22.35 -14.27
C THR A 302 -8.06 23.14 -12.97
N ASP A 303 -6.88 23.59 -12.54
CA ASP A 303 -6.66 24.32 -11.31
C ASP A 303 -6.20 25.74 -11.64
N PHE A 304 -6.69 26.70 -10.89
CA PHE A 304 -6.30 28.11 -10.98
C PHE A 304 -5.74 28.58 -9.64
N ASP A 305 -4.60 29.24 -9.69
CA ASP A 305 -3.99 29.96 -8.58
C ASP A 305 -4.12 31.46 -8.86
N TYR A 306 -4.82 32.19 -7.98
CA TYR A 306 -5.13 33.60 -8.13
C TYR A 306 -4.69 34.40 -6.90
N MET A 307 -3.81 35.36 -7.07
CA MET A 307 -3.33 36.28 -6.03
C MET A 307 -3.80 37.70 -6.34
N PRO A 308 -5.03 38.07 -5.95
CA PRO A 308 -5.56 39.43 -6.20
C PRO A 308 -4.74 40.50 -5.48
N VAL A 309 -4.36 40.21 -4.24
CA VAL A 309 -3.51 41.00 -3.35
C VAL A 309 -2.58 40.06 -2.58
N PRO A 310 -1.46 40.57 -1.99
CA PRO A 310 -0.48 39.69 -1.31
C PRO A 310 -1.04 38.88 -0.16
N ASP A 311 -2.08 39.37 0.55
CA ASP A 311 -2.63 38.73 1.74
C ASP A 311 -3.69 37.64 1.40
N HIS A 312 -4.09 37.53 0.13
CA HIS A 312 -5.07 36.54 -0.33
C HIS A 312 -4.51 35.65 -1.42
N HIS A 313 -4.51 34.33 -1.19
CA HIS A 313 -4.15 33.34 -2.18
C HIS A 313 -5.32 32.41 -2.44
N VAL A 314 -6.11 32.77 -3.45
CA VAL A 314 -7.32 32.04 -3.86
C VAL A 314 -6.92 30.93 -4.82
N LYS A 315 -7.41 29.71 -4.55
CA LYS A 315 -7.29 28.56 -5.46
C LYS A 315 -8.68 28.03 -5.75
N PHE A 316 -8.94 27.75 -7.00
CA PHE A 316 -10.18 27.14 -7.42
C PHE A 316 -9.96 26.27 -8.65
N GLY A 317 -10.90 25.35 -8.88
CA GLY A 317 -10.76 24.45 -10.02
C GLY A 317 -11.93 23.49 -10.16
N VAL A 318 -11.87 22.75 -11.25
CA VAL A 318 -12.84 21.70 -11.57
C VAL A 318 -12.11 20.42 -11.94
N SER A 319 -12.72 19.29 -11.64
CA SER A 319 -12.22 18.00 -12.10
C SER A 319 -13.37 17.08 -12.54
N TYR A 320 -13.04 16.20 -13.45
CA TYR A 320 -13.90 15.13 -13.90
C TYR A 320 -13.11 13.84 -14.00
N LEU A 321 -13.62 12.76 -13.36
CA LEU A 321 -13.05 11.43 -13.46
C LEU A 321 -14.12 10.46 -13.96
N TYR A 322 -13.78 9.70 -14.98
CA TYR A 322 -14.59 8.59 -15.48
C TYR A 322 -13.92 7.29 -15.07
N HIS A 323 -14.59 6.57 -14.16
CA HIS A 323 -14.11 5.31 -13.60
C HIS A 323 -14.78 4.14 -14.32
N THR A 324 -13.97 3.12 -14.64
CA THR A 324 -14.46 1.82 -15.06
C THR A 324 -13.87 0.76 -14.13
N PHE A 325 -14.74 0.14 -13.34
CA PHE A 325 -14.37 -0.92 -12.41
C PHE A 325 -14.64 -2.29 -13.03
N ARG A 326 -13.73 -3.18 -12.79
CA ARG A 326 -13.88 -4.61 -13.01
C ARG A 326 -13.64 -5.29 -11.66
N PRO A 327 -14.66 -5.35 -10.79
CA PRO A 327 -14.44 -5.78 -9.41
C PRO A 327 -13.94 -7.22 -9.33
N GLU A 328 -14.57 -8.12 -10.07
CA GLU A 328 -14.26 -9.53 -10.04
C GLU A 328 -14.73 -10.20 -11.34
N VAL A 329 -13.87 -10.96 -11.99
CA VAL A 329 -14.24 -11.87 -13.06
C VAL A 329 -13.52 -13.18 -12.81
N THR A 330 -14.28 -14.23 -12.51
CA THR A 330 -13.76 -15.57 -12.28
C THR A 330 -14.29 -16.51 -13.34
N THR A 331 -13.39 -17.22 -14.01
CA THR A 331 -13.72 -18.35 -14.89
C THR A 331 -12.99 -19.55 -14.39
N SER A 332 -13.73 -20.61 -14.06
CA SER A 332 -13.14 -21.88 -13.64
C SER A 332 -13.57 -23.01 -14.55
N ARG A 333 -12.67 -23.93 -14.83
CA ARG A 333 -12.94 -25.15 -15.59
C ARG A 333 -12.49 -26.36 -14.81
N VAL A 334 -13.39 -27.31 -14.68
CA VAL A 334 -13.12 -28.64 -14.10
C VAL A 334 -13.24 -29.66 -15.23
N LYS A 335 -12.16 -30.39 -15.46
CA LYS A 335 -12.16 -31.50 -16.40
C LYS A 335 -11.72 -32.76 -15.70
N GLU A 336 -12.54 -33.80 -15.80
CA GLU A 336 -12.25 -35.16 -15.29
C GLU A 336 -12.26 -36.13 -16.45
N ALA A 337 -11.31 -37.03 -16.44
CA ALA A 337 -11.27 -38.15 -17.39
C ALA A 337 -10.92 -39.45 -16.65
N VAL A 338 -11.55 -40.55 -17.06
CA VAL A 338 -11.30 -41.89 -16.56
C VAL A 338 -11.00 -42.78 -17.76
N ASP A 339 -9.88 -43.50 -17.70
CA ASP A 339 -9.41 -44.38 -18.77
C ASP A 339 -9.39 -43.69 -20.16
N GLY A 340 -8.92 -42.46 -20.18
CA GLY A 340 -8.83 -41.62 -21.38
C GLY A 340 -10.16 -41.06 -21.92
N GLN A 341 -11.30 -41.42 -21.30
CA GLN A 341 -12.60 -40.86 -21.67
C GLN A 341 -13.00 -39.71 -20.76
N THR A 342 -13.48 -38.60 -21.34
CA THR A 342 -13.95 -37.43 -20.58
C THR A 342 -15.21 -37.80 -19.81
N ALA A 343 -15.12 -37.84 -18.46
CA ALA A 343 -16.24 -38.05 -17.55
C ALA A 343 -16.98 -36.73 -17.24
N GLN A 344 -16.23 -35.63 -17.10
CA GLN A 344 -16.76 -34.30 -16.89
C GLN A 344 -15.89 -33.25 -17.60
N ASP A 345 -16.53 -32.25 -18.19
CA ASP A 345 -15.87 -31.02 -18.68
C ASP A 345 -16.85 -29.85 -18.48
N THR A 346 -16.66 -29.14 -17.38
CA THR A 346 -17.60 -28.08 -16.96
C THR A 346 -16.84 -26.77 -16.83
N VAL A 347 -17.38 -25.73 -17.46
CA VAL A 347 -16.90 -24.36 -17.30
C VAL A 347 -17.88 -23.59 -16.43
N TYR A 348 -17.37 -23.08 -15.32
CA TYR A 348 -18.07 -22.17 -14.43
C TYR A 348 -17.61 -20.77 -14.78
N ASN A 349 -18.53 -19.95 -15.25
CA ASN A 349 -18.25 -18.56 -15.56
C ASN A 349 -19.18 -17.67 -14.73
N ASP A 350 -18.63 -16.96 -13.77
CA ASP A 350 -19.37 -15.94 -13.05
C ASP A 350 -19.41 -14.67 -13.91
N SER A 351 -20.36 -14.68 -14.88
CA SER A 351 -20.61 -13.54 -15.75
C SER A 351 -21.48 -12.46 -15.10
N SER A 352 -21.86 -12.63 -13.84
CA SER A 352 -22.64 -11.63 -13.05
C SER A 352 -21.86 -10.30 -12.87
N ASN A 353 -20.57 -10.31 -13.19
CA ASN A 353 -19.66 -9.20 -13.05
C ASN A 353 -19.53 -8.35 -14.31
N SER A 354 -20.58 -7.63 -14.61
CA SER A 354 -20.54 -6.53 -15.54
C SER A 354 -19.61 -5.42 -15.04
N TYR A 355 -18.94 -4.73 -15.96
CA TYR A 355 -18.22 -3.50 -15.64
C TYR A 355 -19.14 -2.50 -14.93
N LEU A 356 -18.64 -1.91 -13.85
CA LEU A 356 -19.31 -0.82 -13.17
C LEU A 356 -18.67 0.49 -13.59
N HIS A 357 -19.53 1.47 -13.94
CA HIS A 357 -19.07 2.78 -14.37
C HIS A 357 -19.44 3.83 -13.33
N GLY A 358 -18.51 4.76 -13.08
CA GLY A 358 -18.70 5.88 -12.19
C GLY A 358 -18.26 7.19 -12.83
N HIS A 359 -19.06 8.25 -12.64
CA HIS A 359 -18.72 9.61 -13.07
C HIS A 359 -18.56 10.45 -11.82
N GLU A 360 -17.36 10.99 -11.59
CA GLU A 360 -17.08 11.89 -10.48
C GLU A 360 -16.78 13.30 -11.02
N PHE A 361 -17.64 14.26 -10.65
CA PHE A 361 -17.44 15.68 -10.93
C PHE A 361 -17.11 16.38 -9.63
N SER A 362 -16.10 17.24 -9.64
CA SER A 362 -15.78 18.07 -8.49
C SER A 362 -15.52 19.52 -8.88
N PHE A 363 -15.93 20.41 -7.98
CA PHE A 363 -15.54 21.81 -7.98
C PHE A 363 -14.96 22.14 -6.61
N TYR A 364 -13.91 22.94 -6.56
CA TYR A 364 -13.39 23.44 -5.31
C TYR A 364 -13.02 24.92 -5.39
N ALA A 365 -13.08 25.57 -4.25
CA ALA A 365 -12.53 26.90 -4.03
C ALA A 365 -11.96 26.98 -2.61
N GLU A 366 -10.82 27.63 -2.46
CA GLU A 366 -10.19 27.91 -1.16
C GLU A 366 -9.48 29.26 -1.20
N ASP A 367 -9.46 29.95 -0.08
CA ASP A 367 -8.66 31.16 0.13
C ASP A 367 -7.75 30.98 1.35
N ASN A 368 -6.47 31.19 1.14
CA ASN A 368 -5.50 31.35 2.22
C ASN A 368 -5.33 32.85 2.46
N ALA A 369 -5.92 33.36 3.53
CA ALA A 369 -5.97 34.76 3.88
C ALA A 369 -5.08 35.03 5.11
N ASP A 370 -4.15 35.97 5.00
CA ASP A 370 -3.42 36.56 6.12
C ASP A 370 -4.22 37.74 6.66
N ILE A 371 -5.08 37.48 7.67
CA ILE A 371 -6.00 38.47 8.26
C ILE A 371 -5.22 39.55 9.05
N SER A 372 -4.11 39.15 9.62
CA SER A 372 -3.16 40.01 10.32
C SER A 372 -1.79 39.36 10.38
N ASP A 373 -0.77 40.09 10.84
CA ASP A 373 0.57 39.54 11.07
C ASP A 373 0.61 38.30 11.93
N ARG A 374 -0.44 38.07 12.76
CA ARG A 374 -0.53 36.96 13.71
C ARG A 374 -1.54 35.89 13.29
N LEU A 375 -2.60 36.26 12.59
CA LEU A 375 -3.72 35.36 12.26
C LEU A 375 -3.78 35.11 10.76
N SER A 376 -3.66 33.84 10.37
CA SER A 376 -3.93 33.38 9.01
C SER A 376 -5.05 32.35 9.03
N LEU A 377 -5.93 32.43 8.06
CA LEU A 377 -7.07 31.50 7.87
C LEU A 377 -6.95 30.83 6.51
N ASN A 378 -7.37 29.59 6.43
CA ASN A 378 -7.68 28.90 5.18
C ASN A 378 -9.15 28.48 5.25
N VAL A 379 -9.94 28.96 4.32
CA VAL A 379 -11.37 28.64 4.19
C VAL A 379 -11.58 28.06 2.81
N GLY A 380 -12.10 26.84 2.76
CA GLY A 380 -12.31 26.15 1.51
C GLY A 380 -13.58 25.30 1.50
N ILE A 381 -14.05 25.02 0.30
CA ILE A 381 -15.13 24.09 0.02
C ILE A 381 -14.76 23.18 -1.14
N HIS A 382 -15.07 21.90 -1.01
CA HIS A 382 -15.01 20.92 -2.08
C HIS A 382 -16.42 20.38 -2.32
N LEU A 383 -16.94 20.60 -3.51
CA LEU A 383 -18.23 20.06 -3.95
C LEU A 383 -17.97 18.89 -4.88
N SER A 384 -18.64 17.76 -4.65
CA SER A 384 -18.50 16.59 -5.50
C SER A 384 -19.84 15.94 -5.80
N LEU A 385 -19.98 15.44 -7.01
CA LEU A 385 -21.12 14.64 -7.47
C LEU A 385 -20.58 13.33 -8.04
N PHE A 386 -20.90 12.21 -7.41
CA PHE A 386 -20.60 10.88 -7.93
C PHE A 386 -21.88 10.23 -8.46
N SER A 387 -21.85 9.77 -9.71
CA SER A 387 -23.00 9.11 -10.36
C SER A 387 -22.63 7.71 -10.81
N THR A 388 -23.42 6.73 -10.40
CA THR A 388 -23.26 5.31 -10.75
C THR A 388 -24.60 4.59 -10.73
N GLN A 389 -24.85 3.65 -11.64
CA GLN A 389 -26.05 2.82 -11.68
C GLN A 389 -27.37 3.63 -11.59
N GLY A 390 -27.41 4.82 -12.17
CA GLY A 390 -28.57 5.73 -12.11
C GLY A 390 -28.78 6.45 -10.75
N LYS A 391 -27.85 6.30 -9.79
CA LYS A 391 -27.84 6.98 -8.50
C LYS A 391 -26.80 8.07 -8.46
N GLY A 392 -27.19 9.28 -8.04
CA GLY A 392 -26.28 10.40 -7.79
C GLY A 392 -26.07 10.65 -6.29
N TYR A 393 -24.82 10.94 -5.91
CA TYR A 393 -24.41 11.32 -4.55
C TYR A 393 -23.74 12.69 -4.61
N LEU A 394 -24.47 13.71 -4.13
CA LEU A 394 -23.94 15.08 -4.03
C LEU A 394 -23.39 15.31 -2.63
N SER A 395 -22.20 15.92 -2.53
CA SER A 395 -21.55 16.25 -1.27
C SER A 395 -20.96 17.64 -1.29
N ALA A 396 -21.14 18.36 -0.18
CA ALA A 396 -20.46 19.60 0.14
C ALA A 396 -19.53 19.38 1.32
N GLN A 397 -18.24 19.60 1.13
CA GLN A 397 -17.16 19.25 2.06
C GLN A 397 -16.43 20.52 2.50
N PRO A 398 -16.91 21.22 3.55
CA PRO A 398 -16.22 22.40 4.10
C PRO A 398 -14.88 22.02 4.73
N ARG A 399 -13.91 22.91 4.61
CA ARG A 399 -12.57 22.79 5.16
C ARG A 399 -12.12 24.12 5.72
N LEU A 400 -11.76 24.11 6.99
CA LEU A 400 -11.37 25.30 7.72
C LEU A 400 -10.07 25.02 8.43
N SER A 401 -9.12 25.94 8.37
CA SER A 401 -7.96 25.93 9.25
C SER A 401 -7.56 27.34 9.63
N ALA A 402 -7.04 27.45 10.84
CA ALA A 402 -6.58 28.70 11.42
C ALA A 402 -5.19 28.50 11.99
N ARG A 403 -4.35 29.50 11.84
CA ARG A 403 -3.05 29.62 12.49
C ARG A 403 -2.98 30.93 13.26
N TYR A 404 -2.64 30.85 14.55
CA TYR A 404 -2.35 32.01 15.35
C TYR A 404 -0.90 31.99 15.83
N ARG A 405 -0.12 33.01 15.48
CA ARG A 405 1.27 33.19 15.84
C ARG A 405 1.36 34.04 17.10
N PHE A 406 1.77 33.46 18.21
CA PHE A 406 1.98 34.16 19.49
C PHE A 406 3.23 35.03 19.43
N HIS A 407 4.32 34.46 18.91
CA HIS A 407 5.60 35.09 18.63
C HIS A 407 6.32 34.32 17.51
N ASP A 408 7.50 34.80 17.08
CA ASP A 408 8.20 34.24 15.89
C ASP A 408 8.59 32.77 16.02
N GLY A 409 8.72 32.25 17.22
CA GLY A 409 9.06 30.85 17.46
C GLY A 409 7.88 29.95 17.82
N PHE A 410 6.67 30.49 18.06
CA PHE A 410 5.54 29.68 18.52
C PHE A 410 4.21 30.04 17.85
N ALA A 411 3.53 29.01 17.33
CA ALA A 411 2.21 29.13 16.74
C ALA A 411 1.28 27.99 17.19
N ALA A 412 0.00 28.32 17.36
CA ALA A 412 -1.07 27.32 17.47
C ALA A 412 -1.83 27.22 16.15
N LYS A 413 -2.32 26.02 15.85
CA LYS A 413 -3.17 25.77 14.69
C LYS A 413 -4.37 24.94 15.09
N ALA A 414 -5.48 25.15 14.38
CA ALA A 414 -6.69 24.36 14.51
C ALA A 414 -7.26 24.07 13.12
N SER A 415 -7.91 22.92 12.94
CA SER A 415 -8.54 22.58 11.67
C SER A 415 -9.81 21.75 11.84
N PHE A 416 -10.72 21.96 10.91
CA PHE A 416 -11.90 21.13 10.67
C PHE A 416 -11.93 20.72 9.21
N THR A 417 -12.18 19.44 8.93
CA THR A 417 -12.25 18.93 7.56
C THR A 417 -13.34 17.88 7.45
N GLN A 418 -14.23 18.06 6.48
CA GLN A 418 -15.16 17.02 6.03
C GLN A 418 -14.59 16.41 4.75
N MET A 419 -14.59 15.07 4.66
CA MET A 419 -14.13 14.32 3.48
C MET A 419 -15.16 13.24 3.12
N GLU A 420 -15.24 12.94 1.82
CA GLU A 420 -16.08 11.87 1.29
C GLU A 420 -15.28 10.97 0.34
N GLN A 421 -15.63 9.67 0.32
CA GLN A 421 -14.93 8.66 -0.48
C GLN A 421 -15.92 7.80 -1.24
N TYR A 422 -15.67 7.65 -2.55
CA TYR A 422 -16.54 6.94 -3.49
C TYR A 422 -15.97 5.61 -3.98
N VAL A 423 -14.67 5.40 -3.80
CA VAL A 423 -13.95 4.21 -4.26
C VAL A 423 -13.31 3.53 -3.07
N HIS A 424 -13.61 2.25 -2.85
CA HIS A 424 -13.24 1.47 -1.66
C HIS A 424 -12.36 0.29 -2.03
N LEU A 425 -11.49 -0.12 -1.11
CA LEU A 425 -10.74 -1.37 -1.18
C LEU A 425 -11.29 -2.34 -0.14
N LEU A 426 -11.86 -3.43 -0.60
CA LEU A 426 -12.33 -4.51 0.27
C LEU A 426 -11.20 -5.48 0.54
N SER A 427 -10.77 -5.56 1.79
CA SER A 427 -9.68 -6.43 2.24
C SER A 427 -10.14 -7.33 3.38
N SER A 428 -9.98 -8.64 3.22
CA SER A 428 -10.26 -9.64 4.25
C SER A 428 -9.08 -9.87 5.20
N SER A 429 -7.89 -9.41 4.83
CA SER A 429 -6.62 -9.60 5.56
C SER A 429 -6.19 -8.33 6.30
N PRO A 430 -5.38 -8.44 7.39
CA PRO A 430 -4.65 -7.31 7.95
C PRO A 430 -3.57 -6.75 7.01
N ILE A 431 -3.17 -7.51 6.00
CA ILE A 431 -2.22 -7.12 4.97
C ILE A 431 -3.02 -6.79 3.72
N SER A 432 -2.79 -5.60 3.13
CA SER A 432 -3.36 -5.27 1.83
C SER A 432 -2.68 -6.13 0.76
N LEU A 433 -3.48 -6.87 0.02
CA LEU A 433 -3.02 -7.77 -1.02
C LEU A 433 -3.46 -7.27 -2.40
N PRO A 434 -2.73 -7.58 -3.47
CA PRO A 434 -3.17 -7.25 -4.83
C PRO A 434 -4.51 -7.90 -5.21
N THR A 435 -4.91 -8.96 -4.49
CA THR A 435 -6.21 -9.63 -4.63
C THR A 435 -7.36 -8.89 -3.97
N ASP A 436 -7.10 -7.85 -3.17
CA ASP A 436 -8.13 -7.00 -2.58
C ASP A 436 -8.91 -6.26 -3.69
N LEU A 437 -10.21 -6.10 -3.49
CA LEU A 437 -11.11 -5.58 -4.52
C LEU A 437 -11.29 -4.07 -4.45
N TRP A 438 -10.98 -3.39 -5.54
CA TRP A 438 -11.40 -2.01 -5.76
C TRP A 438 -12.83 -1.95 -6.27
N VAL A 439 -13.73 -1.37 -5.49
CA VAL A 439 -15.16 -1.28 -5.76
C VAL A 439 -15.67 0.15 -5.61
N PRO A 440 -16.65 0.58 -6.44
CA PRO A 440 -17.28 1.88 -6.27
C PRO A 440 -18.39 1.82 -5.23
N VAL A 441 -18.86 3.00 -4.82
CA VAL A 441 -20.22 3.14 -4.27
C VAL A 441 -21.24 2.68 -5.32
N THR A 442 -22.39 2.19 -4.88
CA THR A 442 -23.46 1.70 -5.73
C THR A 442 -24.80 2.29 -5.26
N LYS A 443 -25.92 1.90 -5.85
CA LYS A 443 -27.23 2.30 -5.33
C LYS A 443 -27.48 1.81 -3.90
N ASN A 444 -26.81 0.70 -3.47
CA ASN A 444 -26.98 0.10 -2.14
C ASN A 444 -25.84 0.48 -1.18
N ILE A 445 -24.64 0.71 -1.69
CA ILE A 445 -23.45 1.07 -0.90
C ILE A 445 -23.26 2.59 -0.96
N ARG A 446 -23.43 3.25 0.19
CA ARG A 446 -23.30 4.71 0.31
C ARG A 446 -21.86 5.16 0.40
N PRO A 447 -21.53 6.41 -0.01
CA PRO A 447 -20.21 6.98 0.20
C PRO A 447 -19.78 6.94 1.68
N MET A 448 -18.51 6.60 1.93
CA MET A 448 -17.93 6.81 3.26
C MET A 448 -17.71 8.30 3.49
N ARG A 449 -17.93 8.75 4.73
CA ARG A 449 -17.73 10.16 5.12
C ARG A 449 -16.92 10.24 6.40
N SER A 450 -16.04 11.22 6.51
CA SER A 450 -15.34 11.53 7.75
C SER A 450 -15.43 13.00 8.12
N TYR A 451 -15.52 13.24 9.44
CA TYR A 451 -15.35 14.55 10.06
C TYR A 451 -14.11 14.50 10.92
N GLN A 452 -13.13 15.35 10.64
CA GLN A 452 -11.90 15.42 11.40
C GLN A 452 -11.69 16.78 12.02
N TYR A 453 -11.44 16.81 13.31
CA TYR A 453 -11.06 17.96 14.10
C TYR A 453 -9.62 17.77 14.56
N ALA A 454 -8.80 18.81 14.49
CA ALA A 454 -7.45 18.75 14.98
C ALA A 454 -7.00 20.09 15.54
N VAL A 455 -6.19 20.04 16.60
CA VAL A 455 -5.54 21.21 17.22
C VAL A 455 -4.09 20.88 17.52
N GLY A 456 -3.19 21.87 17.44
CA GLY A 456 -1.78 21.63 17.73
C GLY A 456 -0.97 22.89 17.98
N GLY A 457 0.15 22.70 18.67
CA GLY A 457 1.17 23.70 18.94
C GLY A 457 2.47 23.38 18.18
N TYR A 458 3.13 24.43 17.69
CA TYR A 458 4.36 24.31 16.89
C TYR A 458 5.39 25.29 17.43
N TYR A 459 6.60 24.80 17.69
CA TYR A 459 7.68 25.60 18.23
C TYR A 459 8.97 25.42 17.42
N THR A 460 9.55 26.56 16.98
CA THR A 460 10.82 26.64 16.23
C THR A 460 11.79 27.66 16.86
N GLY A 461 11.62 27.99 18.14
CA GLY A 461 12.46 28.96 18.84
C GLY A 461 13.90 28.48 19.09
N VAL A 462 14.20 27.19 18.81
CA VAL A 462 15.57 26.66 18.84
C VAL A 462 16.06 26.48 17.43
N GLU A 463 17.18 27.10 17.09
CA GLU A 463 17.76 27.07 15.75
C GLU A 463 17.98 25.61 15.28
N GLY A 464 17.45 25.32 14.08
CA GLY A 464 17.54 24.01 13.44
C GLY A 464 16.63 22.93 14.04
N TRP A 465 15.78 23.27 15.02
CA TRP A 465 14.80 22.37 15.61
C TRP A 465 13.36 22.80 15.33
N GLU A 466 12.53 21.81 15.08
CA GLU A 466 11.08 21.95 14.99
C GLU A 466 10.41 20.98 15.96
N PHE A 467 9.49 21.48 16.76
CA PHE A 467 8.68 20.69 17.69
C PHE A 467 7.22 20.88 17.33
N SER A 468 6.46 19.79 17.32
CA SER A 468 5.01 19.86 17.22
C SER A 468 4.32 18.90 18.18
N LEU A 469 3.17 19.33 18.67
CA LEU A 469 2.23 18.56 19.46
C LEU A 469 0.86 18.72 18.80
N GLU A 470 0.30 17.63 18.26
CA GLU A 470 -0.99 17.63 17.58
C GLU A 470 -1.95 16.63 18.25
N SER A 471 -3.20 17.02 18.42
CA SER A 471 -4.29 16.15 18.85
C SER A 471 -5.37 16.12 17.76
N TYR A 472 -5.98 14.97 17.53
CA TYR A 472 -7.05 14.83 16.57
C TYR A 472 -8.18 13.94 17.07
N TYR A 473 -9.38 14.22 16.55
CA TYR A 473 -10.56 13.37 16.64
C TYR A 473 -11.19 13.21 15.26
N LYS A 474 -11.48 11.98 14.87
CA LYS A 474 -12.09 11.62 13.58
C LYS A 474 -13.32 10.74 13.81
N ASP A 475 -14.47 11.15 13.26
CA ASP A 475 -15.70 10.37 13.19
C ASP A 475 -15.96 9.95 11.75
N MET A 476 -16.20 8.65 11.53
CA MET A 476 -16.36 8.05 10.21
C MET A 476 -17.70 7.35 10.10
N HIS A 477 -18.37 7.58 8.98
CA HIS A 477 -19.68 7.03 8.66
C HIS A 477 -19.61 6.18 7.41
N ASN A 478 -20.49 5.16 7.34
CA ASN A 478 -20.60 4.21 6.22
C ASN A 478 -19.28 3.49 5.91
N VAL A 479 -18.42 3.25 6.92
CA VAL A 479 -17.22 2.45 6.72
C VAL A 479 -17.59 1.02 6.36
N LEU A 480 -16.94 0.45 5.33
CA LEU A 480 -17.24 -0.88 4.83
C LEU A 480 -16.36 -1.95 5.53
N GLU A 481 -16.97 -3.09 5.77
CA GLU A 481 -16.29 -4.28 6.28
C GLU A 481 -17.01 -5.53 5.78
N TYR A 482 -16.29 -6.65 5.59
CA TYR A 482 -16.91 -7.93 5.33
C TYR A 482 -17.72 -8.39 6.55
N GLN A 483 -18.90 -8.98 6.29
CA GLN A 483 -19.71 -9.66 7.30
C GLN A 483 -18.91 -10.83 7.92
N ASP A 484 -19.25 -11.21 9.17
CA ASP A 484 -18.60 -12.32 9.83
C ASP A 484 -18.89 -13.63 9.08
N GLY A 485 -17.83 -14.39 8.79
CA GLY A 485 -17.92 -15.62 8.00
C GLY A 485 -17.97 -15.42 6.48
N ALA A 486 -18.07 -14.20 5.98
CA ALA A 486 -17.97 -13.95 4.55
C ALA A 486 -16.56 -14.21 4.03
N THR A 487 -16.48 -15.00 2.94
CA THR A 487 -15.22 -15.27 2.25
C THR A 487 -15.24 -14.66 0.85
N PHE A 488 -14.06 -14.24 0.39
CA PHE A 488 -13.89 -13.65 -0.93
C PHE A 488 -13.94 -14.74 -2.02
N PHE A 489 -13.20 -15.83 -1.82
CA PHE A 489 -13.11 -16.95 -2.75
C PHE A 489 -14.15 -18.03 -2.46
N GLY A 490 -14.80 -18.54 -3.53
CA GLY A 490 -15.60 -19.77 -3.46
C GLY A 490 -16.99 -19.65 -2.87
N SER A 491 -17.52 -18.44 -2.62
CA SER A 491 -18.90 -18.25 -2.19
C SER A 491 -19.77 -17.69 -3.31
N SER A 492 -21.00 -18.21 -3.46
CA SER A 492 -22.03 -17.65 -4.33
C SER A 492 -22.46 -16.27 -3.83
N GLY A 493 -22.84 -15.36 -4.74
CA GLY A 493 -23.30 -14.01 -4.44
C GLY A 493 -22.26 -12.92 -4.72
N GLY A 494 -22.73 -11.75 -5.12
CA GLY A 494 -21.89 -10.61 -5.46
C GLY A 494 -21.24 -9.98 -4.21
N TRP A 495 -20.15 -9.25 -4.39
CA TRP A 495 -19.42 -8.61 -3.30
C TRP A 495 -20.29 -7.68 -2.42
N GLN A 496 -21.34 -7.06 -3.00
CA GLN A 496 -22.23 -6.15 -2.28
C GLN A 496 -23.03 -6.84 -1.17
N GLU A 497 -23.31 -8.13 -1.31
CA GLU A 497 -24.07 -8.92 -0.32
C GLU A 497 -23.20 -9.40 0.84
N LYS A 498 -21.88 -9.33 0.67
CA LYS A 498 -20.88 -9.80 1.64
C LYS A 498 -20.37 -8.71 2.58
N VAL A 499 -20.73 -7.46 2.33
CA VAL A 499 -20.22 -6.30 3.07
C VAL A 499 -21.33 -5.57 3.83
N GLU A 500 -20.94 -4.89 4.90
CA GLU A 500 -21.82 -4.08 5.72
C GLU A 500 -21.24 -2.69 5.95
N MET A 501 -22.15 -1.71 6.16
CA MET A 501 -21.81 -0.32 6.41
C MET A 501 -21.92 0.01 7.90
N GLY A 502 -20.86 0.51 8.49
CA GLY A 502 -20.81 0.85 9.92
C GLY A 502 -20.27 2.23 10.21
N ARG A 503 -19.90 2.42 11.46
CA ARG A 503 -19.28 3.64 11.97
C ARG A 503 -17.88 3.35 12.50
N GLY A 504 -16.97 4.33 12.36
CA GLY A 504 -15.65 4.28 12.92
C GLY A 504 -15.33 5.54 13.71
N ARG A 505 -14.48 5.41 14.74
CA ARG A 505 -13.92 6.54 15.46
C ARG A 505 -12.42 6.36 15.60
N SER A 506 -11.69 7.45 15.55
CA SER A 506 -10.26 7.47 15.84
C SER A 506 -9.87 8.76 16.52
N PHE A 507 -8.99 8.68 17.50
CA PHE A 507 -8.42 9.85 18.17
C PHE A 507 -7.01 9.56 18.64
N GLY A 508 -6.19 10.58 18.75
CA GLY A 508 -4.80 10.43 19.16
C GLY A 508 -4.08 11.73 19.41
N LEU A 509 -2.89 11.57 19.96
CA LEU A 509 -1.91 12.61 20.22
C LEU A 509 -0.62 12.25 19.49
N GLU A 510 -0.06 13.23 18.77
CA GLU A 510 1.15 13.11 17.96
C GLU A 510 2.20 14.11 18.45
N ILE A 511 3.41 13.65 18.70
CA ILE A 511 4.56 14.48 19.08
C ILE A 511 5.65 14.30 18.04
N LEU A 512 6.23 15.39 17.58
CA LEU A 512 7.39 15.41 16.69
C LEU A 512 8.45 16.34 17.28
N ALA A 513 9.68 15.85 17.34
CA ALA A 513 10.89 16.64 17.54
C ALA A 513 11.81 16.37 16.35
N GLN A 514 12.04 17.37 15.49
CA GLN A 514 12.83 17.25 14.27
C GLN A 514 14.00 18.22 14.28
N LYS A 515 15.18 17.73 13.90
CA LYS A 515 16.38 18.52 13.68
C LYS A 515 16.74 18.51 12.21
N THR A 516 16.82 19.69 11.60
CA THR A 516 17.00 19.85 10.15
C THR A 516 18.37 20.39 9.74
N ILE A 517 19.14 20.94 10.68
CA ILE A 517 20.43 21.60 10.42
C ILE A 517 21.56 20.92 11.20
N GLY A 518 22.77 20.95 10.63
CA GLY A 518 24.01 20.47 11.20
C GLY A 518 24.43 19.10 10.70
N LYS A 519 25.50 18.56 11.27
CA LYS A 519 26.04 17.24 10.91
C LYS A 519 25.12 16.09 11.32
N THR A 520 24.34 16.29 12.38
CA THR A 520 23.34 15.34 12.85
C THR A 520 21.96 15.90 12.58
N THR A 521 21.16 15.21 11.79
CA THR A 521 19.77 15.54 11.45
C THR A 521 18.87 14.34 11.69
N GLY A 522 17.58 14.55 11.80
CA GLY A 522 16.62 13.47 11.99
C GLY A 522 15.42 13.89 12.81
N TRP A 523 14.66 12.93 13.31
CA TRP A 523 13.46 13.18 14.11
C TRP A 523 13.18 12.05 15.09
N LEU A 524 12.44 12.42 16.12
CA LEU A 524 11.75 11.53 17.04
C LEU A 524 10.25 11.81 16.92
N GLY A 525 9.50 10.80 16.50
CA GLY A 525 8.05 10.83 16.43
C GLY A 525 7.43 9.89 17.46
N TYR A 526 6.41 10.36 18.19
CA TYR A 526 5.60 9.53 19.08
C TYR A 526 4.12 9.74 18.80
N THR A 527 3.37 8.65 18.73
CA THR A 527 1.92 8.67 18.58
C THR A 527 1.27 7.76 19.60
N ILE A 528 0.28 8.28 20.32
CA ILE A 528 -0.69 7.48 21.06
C ILE A 528 -2.06 7.64 20.43
N ALA A 529 -2.69 6.52 20.04
CA ALA A 529 -3.95 6.56 19.29
C ALA A 529 -4.88 5.41 19.66
N LYS A 530 -6.17 5.60 19.38
CA LYS A 530 -7.21 4.57 19.47
C LYS A 530 -8.10 4.65 18.25
N SER A 531 -8.42 3.48 17.65
CA SER A 531 -9.37 3.37 16.56
C SER A 531 -10.29 2.18 16.77
N ASP A 532 -11.58 2.39 16.58
CA ASP A 532 -12.62 1.37 16.71
C ASP A 532 -13.67 1.43 15.60
N ARG A 533 -14.43 0.33 15.43
CA ARG A 533 -15.52 0.19 14.46
C ARG A 533 -16.77 -0.37 15.14
N GLN A 534 -17.94 -0.10 14.56
CA GLN A 534 -19.22 -0.64 14.99
C GLN A 534 -20.19 -0.78 13.81
N PHE A 535 -20.85 -1.94 13.71
CA PHE A 535 -21.86 -2.26 12.70
C PHE A 535 -23.13 -2.73 13.44
N LYS A 536 -24.14 -1.88 13.45
CA LYS A 536 -25.30 -2.05 14.36
C LYS A 536 -26.33 -3.11 13.93
N ASP A 537 -26.24 -3.56 12.68
CA ASP A 537 -27.16 -4.56 12.12
C ASP A 537 -26.98 -5.97 12.67
N GLY A 538 -25.83 -6.23 13.34
CA GLY A 538 -25.51 -7.52 13.97
C GLY A 538 -24.73 -8.49 13.08
N THR A 539 -24.54 -8.20 11.80
CA THR A 539 -23.80 -9.10 10.87
C THR A 539 -22.28 -9.04 11.05
N VAL A 540 -21.79 -8.02 11.75
CA VAL A 540 -20.38 -7.87 12.13
C VAL A 540 -20.28 -7.71 13.62
N ASN A 541 -19.56 -8.61 14.30
CA ASN A 541 -19.29 -8.59 15.73
C ASN A 541 -20.56 -8.43 16.60
N ASN A 542 -21.68 -9.04 16.18
CA ASN A 542 -22.97 -8.99 16.87
C ASN A 542 -23.46 -7.56 17.15
N GLY A 543 -23.11 -6.58 16.32
CA GLY A 543 -23.48 -5.16 16.52
C GLY A 543 -22.66 -4.42 17.57
N GLU A 544 -21.77 -5.08 18.27
CA GLU A 544 -20.92 -4.49 19.30
C GLU A 544 -19.71 -3.75 18.71
N ARG A 545 -19.21 -2.78 19.47
CA ARG A 545 -18.00 -2.04 19.13
C ARG A 545 -16.76 -2.87 19.35
N PHE A 546 -15.83 -2.87 18.39
CA PHE A 546 -14.56 -3.61 18.46
C PHE A 546 -13.37 -2.77 18.00
N PRO A 547 -12.13 -3.08 18.43
CA PRO A 547 -10.93 -2.42 17.95
C PRO A 547 -10.77 -2.64 16.43
N TYR A 548 -10.40 -1.58 15.71
CA TYR A 548 -10.10 -1.73 14.28
C TYR A 548 -8.85 -2.59 14.08
N LYS A 549 -8.80 -3.39 13.01
CA LYS A 549 -7.69 -4.31 12.74
C LYS A 549 -6.30 -3.63 12.70
N TYR A 550 -6.26 -2.34 12.42
CA TYR A 550 -5.04 -1.51 12.42
C TYR A 550 -4.88 -0.64 13.66
N ASP A 551 -5.63 -0.91 14.74
CA ASP A 551 -5.49 -0.18 16.01
C ASP A 551 -4.18 -0.52 16.71
N ARG A 552 -3.26 0.44 16.77
CA ARG A 552 -2.01 0.39 17.53
C ARG A 552 -1.97 1.54 18.52
N ARG A 553 -1.76 1.23 19.80
CA ARG A 553 -1.82 2.23 20.87
C ARG A 553 -0.64 3.16 20.87
N HIS A 554 0.55 2.63 20.78
CA HIS A 554 1.80 3.37 20.87
C HIS A 554 2.63 3.11 19.62
N ASN A 555 3.16 4.17 19.05
CA ASN A 555 4.09 4.13 17.93
C ASN A 555 5.21 5.13 18.21
N ILE A 556 6.46 4.68 18.27
CA ILE A 556 7.66 5.50 18.44
C ILE A 556 8.57 5.26 17.24
N ASN A 557 9.00 6.33 16.58
CA ASN A 557 9.90 6.28 15.45
C ASN A 557 11.06 7.24 15.68
N LEU A 558 12.27 6.72 15.71
CA LEU A 558 13.50 7.50 15.75
C LEU A 558 14.23 7.33 14.43
N CYS A 559 14.57 8.44 13.78
CA CYS A 559 15.42 8.47 12.60
C CYS A 559 16.56 9.46 12.84
N VAL A 560 17.80 9.01 12.70
CA VAL A 560 18.99 9.84 12.88
C VAL A 560 19.94 9.61 11.72
N ASN A 561 20.37 10.70 11.11
CA ASN A 561 21.41 10.73 10.10
C ASN A 561 22.57 11.55 10.62
N HIS A 562 23.81 11.02 10.56
CA HIS A 562 24.98 11.73 11.00
C HIS A 562 26.07 11.71 9.90
N THR A 563 26.52 12.87 9.52
CA THR A 563 27.58 13.07 8.53
C THR A 563 28.92 13.29 9.25
N PHE A 564 29.76 12.24 9.27
CA PHE A 564 31.11 12.34 9.85
C PHE A 564 31.99 13.24 8.99
N SER A 565 31.93 13.07 7.69
CA SER A 565 32.74 13.78 6.70
C SER A 565 32.06 13.79 5.33
N LYS A 566 32.65 14.49 4.35
CA LYS A 566 32.20 14.42 2.94
C LYS A 566 32.33 13.01 2.32
N LYS A 567 33.00 12.08 3.02
CA LYS A 567 33.27 10.72 2.55
C LYS A 567 32.41 9.67 3.25
N THR A 568 31.84 9.98 4.42
CA THR A 568 31.17 8.99 5.23
C THR A 568 30.00 9.59 6.01
N ASP A 569 28.84 8.99 5.93
CA ASP A 569 27.67 9.23 6.78
C ASP A 569 27.03 7.92 7.23
N ILE A 570 26.25 8.00 8.30
CA ILE A 570 25.48 6.89 8.85
C ILE A 570 24.00 7.28 8.96
N GLY A 571 23.14 6.29 8.79
CA GLY A 571 21.71 6.37 9.07
C GLY A 571 21.30 5.33 10.10
N ILE A 572 20.44 5.73 11.02
CA ILE A 572 19.89 4.89 12.08
C ILE A 572 18.38 5.09 12.11
N THR A 573 17.61 4.01 12.08
CA THR A 573 16.17 4.07 12.39
C THR A 573 15.82 3.05 13.45
N TRP A 574 15.09 3.50 14.47
CA TRP A 574 14.51 2.62 15.47
C TRP A 574 13.00 2.83 15.54
N ILE A 575 12.27 1.72 15.50
CA ILE A 575 10.83 1.69 15.44
C ILE A 575 10.33 0.84 16.60
N PHE A 576 9.32 1.32 17.30
CA PHE A 576 8.59 0.57 18.33
C PHE A 576 7.09 0.75 18.11
N ASN A 577 6.34 -0.34 18.06
CA ASN A 577 4.89 -0.36 17.92
C ASN A 577 4.28 -1.35 18.91
N THR A 578 3.18 -0.97 19.55
CA THR A 578 2.30 -1.97 20.13
C THR A 578 1.65 -2.79 19.02
N GLY A 579 1.41 -4.07 19.28
CA GLY A 579 0.83 -4.97 18.27
C GLY A 579 -0.52 -4.50 17.77
N GLY A 580 -0.81 -4.80 16.50
CA GLY A 580 -2.14 -4.69 15.91
C GLY A 580 -3.11 -5.70 16.53
N THR A 581 -4.34 -5.71 16.08
CA THR A 581 -5.37 -6.65 16.56
C THR A 581 -5.63 -7.75 15.52
N ALA A 582 -5.96 -8.94 16.01
CA ALA A 582 -6.31 -10.10 15.19
C ALA A 582 -7.51 -10.83 15.81
N THR A 583 -8.28 -11.51 14.97
CA THR A 583 -9.37 -12.39 15.42
C THR A 583 -8.81 -13.78 15.63
N VAL A 584 -8.92 -14.33 16.84
CA VAL A 584 -8.44 -15.67 17.20
C VAL A 584 -9.58 -16.42 17.88
N ALA A 585 -9.77 -17.69 17.50
CA ALA A 585 -10.74 -18.54 18.17
C ALA A 585 -10.29 -18.83 19.63
N GLU A 586 -11.20 -18.60 20.56
CA GLU A 586 -10.98 -18.79 21.98
C GLU A 586 -11.24 -20.24 22.40
N GLN A 587 -12.18 -20.88 21.74
CA GLN A 587 -12.56 -22.25 21.99
C GLN A 587 -12.78 -23.00 20.68
N ARG A 588 -12.70 -24.30 20.74
CA ARG A 588 -12.98 -25.20 19.64
C ARG A 588 -13.80 -26.36 20.15
N THR A 589 -14.92 -26.64 19.50
CA THR A 589 -15.78 -27.78 19.85
C THR A 589 -15.94 -28.70 18.66
N GLY A 590 -16.04 -30.00 18.92
CA GLY A 590 -16.35 -31.01 17.89
C GLY A 590 -17.85 -31.14 17.70
N THR A 591 -18.29 -31.23 16.45
CA THR A 591 -19.66 -31.64 16.12
C THR A 591 -19.81 -33.15 16.21
N ALA A 592 -21.05 -33.64 16.29
CA ALA A 592 -21.35 -35.09 16.23
C ALA A 592 -20.87 -35.75 14.92
N SER A 593 -20.70 -34.96 13.83
CA SER A 593 -20.15 -35.40 12.55
C SER A 593 -18.61 -35.39 12.50
N GLY A 594 -17.91 -35.04 13.60
CA GLY A 594 -16.46 -34.98 13.68
C GLY A 594 -15.83 -33.67 13.17
N ASN A 595 -16.64 -32.72 12.69
CA ASN A 595 -16.15 -31.43 12.29
C ASN A 595 -15.82 -30.57 13.51
N LEU A 596 -14.79 -29.71 13.38
CA LEU A 596 -14.43 -28.79 14.43
C LEU A 596 -14.99 -27.40 14.10
N ILE A 597 -15.67 -26.79 15.07
CA ILE A 597 -16.20 -25.44 15.00
C ILE A 597 -15.37 -24.56 15.94
N ASP A 598 -14.88 -23.45 15.40
CA ASP A 598 -14.20 -22.43 16.16
C ASP A 598 -15.19 -21.45 16.76
N TYR A 599 -15.10 -21.24 18.07
CA TYR A 599 -15.85 -20.20 18.76
C TYR A 599 -15.02 -18.93 18.87
N ILE A 600 -15.56 -17.83 18.38
CA ILE A 600 -14.98 -16.48 18.42
C ILE A 600 -16.01 -15.58 19.11
N SER A 601 -15.71 -15.12 20.32
CA SER A 601 -16.62 -14.28 21.08
C SER A 601 -16.70 -12.85 20.52
N ARG A 602 -15.60 -12.38 19.96
CA ARG A 602 -15.46 -10.99 19.51
C ARG A 602 -14.46 -10.85 18.36
N ARG A 603 -14.76 -10.01 17.40
CA ARG A 603 -13.83 -9.65 16.32
C ARG A 603 -12.64 -8.86 16.89
N ASN A 604 -11.44 -9.13 16.36
CA ASN A 604 -10.18 -8.48 16.79
C ASN A 604 -9.93 -8.58 18.32
N ASN A 605 -10.26 -9.76 18.89
CA ASN A 605 -10.19 -10.04 20.33
C ASN A 605 -8.75 -10.21 20.85
N TYR A 606 -7.79 -10.45 19.99
CA TYR A 606 -6.40 -10.67 20.38
C TYR A 606 -5.51 -9.52 19.91
N ARG A 607 -4.62 -9.06 20.80
CA ARG A 607 -3.58 -8.08 20.44
C ARG A 607 -2.25 -8.81 20.23
N LEU A 608 -1.66 -8.59 19.04
CA LEU A 608 -0.35 -9.12 18.70
C LEU A 608 0.72 -8.58 19.66
N PRO A 609 1.84 -9.29 19.86
CA PRO A 609 2.98 -8.79 20.62
C PRO A 609 3.52 -7.47 20.09
N VAL A 610 4.26 -6.76 20.92
CA VAL A 610 4.95 -5.53 20.53
C VAL A 610 5.96 -5.82 19.41
N SER A 611 6.11 -4.87 18.51
CA SER A 611 7.09 -4.90 17.43
C SER A 611 8.13 -3.83 17.67
N HIS A 612 9.41 -4.17 17.58
CA HIS A 612 10.48 -3.20 17.61
C HIS A 612 11.62 -3.64 16.70
N ARG A 613 12.33 -2.67 16.11
CA ARG A 613 13.36 -2.94 15.12
C ARG A 613 14.37 -1.80 15.06
N LEU A 614 15.65 -2.18 14.89
CA LEU A 614 16.74 -1.26 14.60
C LEU A 614 17.26 -1.53 13.18
N ASN A 615 17.30 -0.50 12.36
CA ASN A 615 17.97 -0.56 11.05
C ASN A 615 19.16 0.39 11.05
N LEU A 616 20.22 -0.03 10.46
CA LEU A 616 21.50 0.69 10.37
C LEU A 616 21.93 0.81 8.92
N SER A 617 22.53 1.92 8.55
CA SER A 617 23.22 2.07 7.26
C SER A 617 24.47 2.91 7.39
N ILE A 618 25.46 2.62 6.58
CA ILE A 618 26.68 3.42 6.42
C ILE A 618 26.93 3.64 4.93
N ASN A 619 27.24 4.87 4.56
CA ASN A 619 27.57 5.27 3.20
C ASN A 619 29.04 5.67 3.12
N PHE A 620 29.74 5.17 2.10
CA PHE A 620 31.08 5.56 1.74
C PHE A 620 31.09 6.24 0.37
N HIS A 621 31.43 7.52 0.33
CA HIS A 621 31.44 8.36 -0.87
C HIS A 621 32.85 8.57 -1.38
N LYS A 622 33.04 8.41 -2.68
CA LYS A 622 34.31 8.76 -3.35
C LYS A 622 34.04 9.58 -4.60
N LYS A 623 34.59 10.79 -4.63
CA LYS A 623 34.54 11.64 -5.81
C LYS A 623 35.48 11.08 -6.89
N LEU A 624 34.97 10.92 -8.10
CA LEU A 624 35.68 10.50 -9.29
C LEU A 624 35.82 11.69 -10.25
N ARG A 625 36.58 11.50 -11.36
CA ARG A 625 36.80 12.55 -12.36
C ARG A 625 35.47 13.09 -12.96
N HIS A 626 34.51 12.19 -13.22
CA HIS A 626 33.24 12.52 -13.88
C HIS A 626 32.02 12.15 -13.04
N GLY A 627 32.11 12.19 -11.70
CA GLY A 627 30.99 11.86 -10.85
C GLY A 627 31.35 11.44 -9.45
N MET A 628 30.43 10.80 -8.78
CA MET A 628 30.56 10.31 -7.41
C MET A 628 30.09 8.86 -7.33
N GLN A 629 30.92 7.99 -6.76
CA GLN A 629 30.52 6.65 -6.36
C GLN A 629 30.17 6.61 -4.89
N THR A 630 29.17 5.82 -4.55
CA THR A 630 28.74 5.55 -3.18
C THR A 630 28.55 4.06 -2.96
N TRP A 631 29.16 3.53 -1.91
CA TRP A 631 28.86 2.21 -1.37
C TRP A 631 27.99 2.39 -0.15
N ASN A 632 26.83 1.79 -0.16
CA ASN A 632 25.92 1.68 0.99
C ASN A 632 26.00 0.26 1.54
N ILE A 633 26.25 0.12 2.83
CA ILE A 633 26.13 -1.12 3.57
C ILE A 633 25.02 -0.88 4.59
N SER A 634 23.99 -1.71 4.58
CA SER A 634 22.87 -1.57 5.50
C SER A 634 22.47 -2.91 6.11
N VAL A 635 21.89 -2.82 7.30
CA VAL A 635 21.37 -3.97 8.03
C VAL A 635 19.95 -3.64 8.47
N TYR A 636 18.98 -4.36 7.94
CA TYR A 636 17.61 -4.35 8.39
C TYR A 636 17.47 -5.26 9.60
N ASN A 637 16.76 -4.82 10.65
CA ASN A 637 16.53 -5.58 11.87
C ASN A 637 17.84 -6.07 12.53
N ALA A 638 18.76 -5.13 12.85
CA ALA A 638 20.14 -5.41 13.23
C ALA A 638 20.30 -6.31 14.47
N TYR A 639 19.34 -6.31 15.40
CA TYR A 639 19.34 -7.23 16.55
C TYR A 639 18.38 -8.42 16.40
N ASN A 640 17.91 -8.69 15.16
CA ASN A 640 17.09 -9.85 14.80
C ASN A 640 15.84 -10.03 15.68
N ALA A 641 15.10 -8.94 15.91
CA ALA A 641 13.83 -9.04 16.63
C ALA A 641 12.83 -9.88 15.85
N MET A 642 12.39 -10.98 16.43
CA MET A 642 11.45 -11.92 15.81
C MET A 642 10.01 -11.52 16.12
N THR A 643 9.52 -10.48 15.45
CA THR A 643 8.15 -9.98 15.64
C THR A 643 7.15 -10.81 14.85
N PRO A 644 6.14 -11.41 15.49
CA PRO A 644 5.10 -12.14 14.77
C PRO A 644 4.23 -11.21 13.93
N ASN A 645 4.16 -11.47 12.64
CA ASN A 645 3.34 -10.71 11.68
C ASN A 645 2.04 -11.40 11.31
N LEU A 646 2.06 -12.73 11.37
CA LEU A 646 0.90 -13.59 11.10
C LEU A 646 0.72 -14.56 12.26
N ILE A 647 -0.54 -14.83 12.55
CA ILE A 647 -0.96 -15.93 13.42
C ILE A 647 -1.88 -16.82 12.61
N TYR A 648 -1.56 -18.11 12.53
CA TYR A 648 -2.41 -19.10 11.90
C TYR A 648 -2.44 -20.38 12.76
N LYS A 649 -3.44 -21.20 12.52
CA LYS A 649 -3.59 -22.48 13.18
C LYS A 649 -2.91 -23.57 12.36
N GLU A 650 -2.14 -24.39 13.03
CA GLU A 650 -1.58 -25.61 12.48
C GLU A 650 -2.13 -26.80 13.25
N GLU A 651 -2.47 -27.85 12.54
CA GLU A 651 -2.96 -29.10 13.12
C GLU A 651 -1.88 -30.15 13.01
N GLU A 652 -1.50 -30.70 14.14
CA GLU A 652 -0.53 -31.77 14.27
C GLU A 652 -1.24 -33.01 14.79
N TYR A 653 -1.03 -34.15 14.13
CA TYR A 653 -1.48 -35.45 14.62
C TYR A 653 -0.34 -36.08 15.42
N ILE A 654 -0.55 -36.26 16.71
CA ILE A 654 0.43 -36.89 17.61
C ILE A 654 -0.04 -38.32 17.87
N GLY A 655 0.79 -39.29 17.50
CA GLY A 655 0.58 -40.70 17.86
C GLY A 655 0.83 -40.90 19.36
N VAL A 656 -0.18 -41.32 20.09
CA VAL A 656 -0.07 -41.74 21.49
C VAL A 656 -0.10 -43.26 21.52
N GLU A 657 1.03 -43.87 21.87
CA GLU A 657 1.12 -45.32 22.04
C GLU A 657 0.46 -45.74 23.34
N HIS A 658 -0.43 -46.69 23.24
CA HIS A 658 -1.07 -47.38 24.37
C HIS A 658 -0.61 -48.84 24.34
N ILE A 659 -0.13 -49.33 25.46
CA ILE A 659 0.19 -50.76 25.63
C ILE A 659 -1.10 -51.42 26.16
N LYS A 660 -1.64 -52.34 25.38
CA LYS A 660 -2.81 -53.12 25.78
C LYS A 660 -2.42 -54.16 26.85
N PRO A 661 -3.40 -54.69 27.60
CA PRO A 661 -3.14 -55.72 28.62
C PRO A 661 -2.52 -57.01 28.09
N ASP A 662 -2.62 -57.26 26.78
CA ASP A 662 -2.01 -58.40 26.08
C ASP A 662 -0.57 -58.13 25.59
N GLY A 663 -0.01 -56.95 25.94
CA GLY A 663 1.33 -56.52 25.52
C GLY A 663 1.42 -55.96 24.09
N SER A 664 0.34 -55.87 23.35
CA SER A 664 0.32 -55.25 22.02
C SER A 664 0.29 -53.75 22.11
N HIS A 665 0.93 -53.07 21.12
CA HIS A 665 0.96 -51.62 21.01
C HIS A 665 -0.18 -51.14 20.11
N GLU A 666 -0.95 -50.18 20.59
CA GLU A 666 -1.96 -49.48 19.80
C GLU A 666 -1.62 -48.00 19.75
N THR A 667 -1.44 -47.43 18.55
CA THR A 667 -1.22 -45.99 18.38
C THR A 667 -2.56 -45.28 18.13
N THR A 668 -3.01 -44.48 19.10
CA THR A 668 -4.14 -43.58 18.89
C THR A 668 -3.62 -42.23 18.45
N TRP A 669 -4.11 -41.74 17.31
CA TRP A 669 -3.74 -40.42 16.79
C TRP A 669 -4.60 -39.36 17.44
N LYS A 670 -3.95 -38.48 18.23
CA LYS A 670 -4.60 -37.28 18.81
C LYS A 670 -4.27 -36.07 17.98
N ARG A 671 -5.30 -35.36 17.57
CA ARG A 671 -5.17 -34.08 16.89
C ARG A 671 -4.86 -32.98 17.89
N LYS A 672 -3.76 -32.27 17.69
CA LYS A 672 -3.33 -31.13 18.49
C LYS A 672 -3.32 -29.88 17.61
N THR A 673 -4.04 -28.85 18.03
CA THR A 673 -4.03 -27.54 17.36
C THR A 673 -2.98 -26.64 18.03
N ARG A 674 -2.11 -26.04 17.22
CA ARG A 674 -1.13 -25.04 17.66
C ARG A 674 -1.41 -23.71 16.98
N LEU A 675 -1.22 -22.60 17.71
CA LEU A 675 -1.17 -21.28 17.14
C LEU A 675 0.29 -20.98 16.76
N ILE A 676 0.53 -20.90 15.47
CA ILE A 676 1.85 -20.58 14.93
C ILE A 676 1.95 -19.06 14.75
N LYS A 677 3.04 -18.48 15.28
CA LYS A 677 3.42 -17.09 15.09
C LYS A 677 4.53 -17.03 14.05
N GLN A 678 4.25 -16.46 12.90
CA GLN A 678 5.22 -16.37 11.80
C GLN A 678 5.84 -14.99 11.74
N THR A 679 7.17 -14.94 11.72
CA THR A 679 7.97 -13.74 11.44
C THR A 679 8.40 -13.76 9.98
N LEU A 680 8.31 -12.61 9.30
CA LEU A 680 8.58 -12.54 7.85
C LEU A 680 10.02 -12.11 7.53
N LEU A 681 10.58 -11.16 8.29
CA LEU A 681 11.90 -10.58 7.97
C LEU A 681 12.86 -10.67 9.17
N PRO A 682 13.84 -11.59 9.11
CA PRO A 682 14.92 -11.67 10.10
C PRO A 682 15.92 -10.50 9.93
N CYS A 683 17.09 -10.60 10.55
CA CYS A 683 18.23 -9.73 10.26
C CYS A 683 18.66 -9.90 8.80
N VAL A 684 18.58 -8.82 8.01
CA VAL A 684 18.94 -8.86 6.58
C VAL A 684 20.03 -7.83 6.28
N PRO A 685 21.28 -8.25 6.09
CA PRO A 685 22.33 -7.37 5.58
C PRO A 685 22.14 -7.12 4.08
N SER A 686 22.55 -5.96 3.62
CA SER A 686 22.51 -5.59 2.20
C SER A 686 23.63 -4.64 1.83
N ILE A 687 24.01 -4.68 0.56
CA ILE A 687 25.02 -3.80 -0.02
C ILE A 687 24.50 -3.24 -1.34
N THR A 688 24.75 -1.96 -1.57
CA THR A 688 24.35 -1.26 -2.80
C THR A 688 25.49 -0.39 -3.30
N TYR A 689 25.78 -0.48 -4.56
CA TYR A 689 26.69 0.40 -5.28
C TYR A 689 25.90 1.42 -6.10
N THR A 690 26.24 2.69 -5.99
CA THR A 690 25.61 3.77 -6.76
C THR A 690 26.69 4.65 -7.38
N TYR A 691 26.55 4.92 -8.68
CA TYR A 691 27.38 5.86 -9.41
C TYR A 691 26.49 6.99 -9.96
N ARG A 692 26.90 8.24 -9.70
CA ARG A 692 26.22 9.48 -10.19
C ARG A 692 27.22 10.32 -10.98
N PHE A 693 26.78 10.83 -12.12
CA PHE A 693 27.56 11.74 -12.99
C PHE A 693 26.73 12.92 -13.49
#